data_6c31039263b30f14ab43ef371de8325a
#
_entry.id   6c31039263b30f14ab43ef371de8325a
#
_cell.length_a   1.000
_cell.length_b   1.000
_cell.length_c   1.000
_cell.angle_alpha   90.00
_cell.angle_beta   90.00
_cell.angle_gamma   90.00
#
_symmetry.space_group_name_H-M   'P 1'
#
loop_
_entity.id
_entity.type
_entity.pdbx_description
1 polymer ?
#
loop_
_entity_poly.entity_id
_entity_poly.type
_entity_poly.pdbx_seq_one_letter_code
_entity_poly.pdbx_strand_id
1 'polypeptide(L)'
;MRNTATKISLFILIGIILVACNTLKRVPNNKRLLTKNEIIVNDKKVKTENITSLIYQKPNTSIGGLHLRLHLYNWAKLNHDSIYKSKFIKDPEKYKHQSKLLSAKQVNRLGNSFWYAGIHEFLRTTGEPPSIVDKKSTDKSKLRLRSHYFNEGYFDTKVAYEIDSSITKKAKIKYTVNTGTPYTIDSVRTSIQSPALDSLYNINKANSFIKTGKQYKTADFDDERNRVATHFRNNGAFLFQPNYVNYAIDTLNGNHKTNVNLKIDNYSFSEGDSTKTQPFTLYKISEVNIYTDYNSKDTSATEEKKTTFSNFNLFSKGKLKYKPKAITNAVFINKGSYFSDIRTTLSTRYLTNLKVFNYPTIRYTIDPTDSLSQSLIADIYLTQREKFSFGYGIDFTHSNIQDFGISGSLSFGIRNIFNGAETFEIATRGNIGSSKDLANPDDRFFNVSDYGVDMKLNFPRIFMFFNTDKIIPKSMIPSTALTMGFSKQKNIGLDKENFTGAMTYNWTLNRMTSFRFDLFNIQYVKNINPNNYFNVYQSSFLALNDLAVKYNANPNYFDGDELIISSGVDGFLSDIDDNIIVPNSDDSKTIRSIVQRAARLTENNLIFASSFSVSKSTKKDLYDETFHIFRSKIESAGNTLSLLANLSKKINCTGA
;
A
#
# COMPACT_ATOMS: atom_id res chain seq x y z
N MET A 1 27.58 -23.58 -15.98
CA MET A 1 27.89 -24.43 -14.81
C MET A 1 29.06 -23.91 -13.95
N ARG A 2 30.17 -23.35 -14.52
CA ARG A 2 31.35 -22.88 -13.75
C ARG A 2 31.03 -21.69 -12.81
N ASN A 3 30.14 -20.78 -13.19
CA ASN A 3 29.74 -19.60 -12.37
C ASN A 3 28.79 -19.92 -11.20
N THR A 4 28.02 -20.97 -11.26
CA THR A 4 27.14 -21.40 -10.16
C THR A 4 27.90 -22.14 -9.09
N ALA A 5 28.87 -22.97 -9.45
CA ALA A 5 29.75 -23.66 -8.50
C ALA A 5 30.62 -22.66 -7.70
N THR A 6 31.15 -21.61 -8.36
CA THR A 6 31.91 -20.54 -7.69
C THR A 6 31.03 -19.71 -6.75
N LYS A 7 29.78 -19.42 -7.10
CA LYS A 7 28.83 -18.71 -6.21
C LYS A 7 28.47 -19.57 -5.00
N ILE A 8 28.20 -20.85 -5.20
CA ILE A 8 27.90 -21.82 -4.11
C ILE A 8 29.13 -22.00 -3.21
N SER A 9 30.33 -22.13 -3.78
CA SER A 9 31.60 -22.23 -3.04
C SER A 9 31.87 -20.96 -2.23
N LEU A 10 31.59 -19.77 -2.78
CA LEU A 10 31.69 -18.51 -2.06
C LEU A 10 30.69 -18.40 -0.91
N PHE A 11 29.44 -18.86 -1.11
CA PHE A 11 28.42 -18.91 -0.05
C PHE A 11 28.80 -19.89 1.07
N ILE A 12 29.35 -21.07 0.72
CA ILE A 12 29.83 -22.05 1.69
C ILE A 12 31.04 -21.50 2.46
N LEU A 13 31.98 -20.84 1.78
CA LEU A 13 33.15 -20.22 2.41
C LEU A 13 32.74 -19.09 3.38
N ILE A 14 31.80 -18.23 2.99
CA ILE A 14 31.21 -17.21 3.87
C ILE A 14 30.49 -17.88 5.04
N GLY A 15 29.75 -18.97 4.82
CA GLY A 15 29.08 -19.75 5.86
C GLY A 15 30.08 -20.31 6.88
N ILE A 16 31.19 -20.90 6.44
CA ILE A 16 32.25 -21.47 7.31
C ILE A 16 32.94 -20.37 8.13
N ILE A 17 33.23 -19.20 7.53
CA ILE A 17 33.82 -18.05 8.23
C ILE A 17 32.86 -17.53 9.32
N LEU A 18 31.54 -17.56 9.09
CA LEU A 18 30.54 -17.13 10.05
C LEU A 18 30.36 -18.10 11.23
N VAL A 19 30.54 -19.41 11.02
CA VAL A 19 30.45 -20.42 12.08
C VAL A 19 31.64 -20.34 13.05
N ALA A 20 32.82 -19.93 12.58
CA ALA A 20 34.01 -19.78 13.42
C ALA A 20 33.97 -18.55 14.35
N CYS A 21 33.00 -17.64 14.20
CA CYS A 21 32.91 -16.43 15.01
C CYS A 21 32.21 -16.67 16.35
N ASN A 22 32.85 -16.26 17.44
CA ASN A 22 32.33 -16.37 18.79
C ASN A 22 31.14 -15.40 19.03
N THR A 23 29.93 -15.92 19.15
CA THR A 23 28.71 -15.15 19.46
C THR A 23 28.76 -14.44 20.81
N LEU A 24 29.62 -14.90 21.71
CA LEU A 24 29.78 -14.39 23.08
C LEU A 24 30.83 -13.28 23.21
N LYS A 25 31.48 -12.88 22.13
CA LYS A 25 32.60 -11.93 22.12
C LYS A 25 32.30 -10.61 22.87
N ARG A 26 31.06 -10.14 22.80
CA ARG A 26 30.63 -8.87 23.42
C ARG A 26 29.67 -9.03 24.59
N VAL A 27 29.54 -10.25 25.11
CA VAL A 27 28.77 -10.52 26.31
C VAL A 27 29.68 -10.26 27.53
N PRO A 28 29.35 -9.30 28.42
CA PRO A 28 30.11 -9.05 29.64
C PRO A 28 30.23 -10.31 30.50
N ASN A 29 31.31 -10.41 31.27
CA ASN A 29 31.62 -11.62 32.05
C ASN A 29 30.53 -11.96 33.09
N ASN A 30 29.86 -10.96 33.65
CA ASN A 30 28.82 -11.10 34.65
C ASN A 30 27.39 -11.18 34.04
N LYS A 31 27.27 -11.21 32.71
CA LYS A 31 25.97 -11.24 32.01
C LYS A 31 25.86 -12.46 31.09
N ARG A 32 24.65 -12.75 30.65
CA ARG A 32 24.33 -13.94 29.84
C ARG A 32 23.58 -13.56 28.60
N LEU A 33 23.93 -14.15 27.47
CA LEU A 33 23.24 -14.03 26.20
C LEU A 33 21.94 -14.79 26.26
N LEU A 34 20.81 -14.15 25.96
CA LEU A 34 19.53 -14.81 25.79
C LEU A 34 19.52 -15.60 24.48
N THR A 35 19.40 -16.93 24.61
CA THR A 35 19.39 -17.82 23.44
C THR A 35 18.00 -18.29 23.05
N LYS A 36 17.06 -18.36 24.01
CA LYS A 36 15.71 -18.86 23.75
C LYS A 36 14.73 -18.38 24.83
N ASN A 37 13.51 -18.03 24.38
CA ASN A 37 12.34 -17.95 25.24
C ASN A 37 11.45 -19.17 24.99
N GLU A 38 10.92 -19.76 26.05
CA GLU A 38 9.98 -20.85 26.00
C GLU A 38 8.75 -20.49 26.84
N ILE A 39 7.57 -20.64 26.27
CA ILE A 39 6.31 -20.31 26.94
C ILE A 39 5.51 -21.59 27.05
N ILE A 40 5.14 -21.94 28.28
CA ILE A 40 4.32 -23.10 28.62
C ILE A 40 3.04 -22.58 29.24
N VAL A 41 1.91 -22.95 28.68
CA VAL A 41 0.58 -22.59 29.17
C VAL A 41 -0.18 -23.85 29.50
N ASN A 42 -0.56 -24.04 30.76
CA ASN A 42 -1.23 -25.24 31.24
C ASN A 42 -0.53 -26.50 30.72
N ASP A 43 0.77 -26.59 30.97
CA ASP A 43 1.68 -27.69 30.60
C ASP A 43 1.87 -27.91 29.08
N LYS A 44 1.29 -27.07 28.24
CA LYS A 44 1.46 -27.14 26.79
C LYS A 44 2.37 -26.02 26.30
N LYS A 45 3.34 -26.37 25.48
CA LYS A 45 4.23 -25.39 24.83
C LYS A 45 3.50 -24.60 23.75
N VAL A 46 3.55 -23.26 23.86
CA VAL A 46 2.89 -22.34 22.93
C VAL A 46 3.94 -21.62 22.10
N LYS A 47 3.69 -21.54 20.76
CA LYS A 47 4.55 -20.87 19.78
C LYS A 47 3.77 -19.87 18.91
N THR A 48 2.49 -19.63 19.21
CA THR A 48 1.66 -18.68 18.43
C THR A 48 2.23 -17.29 18.55
N GLU A 49 2.22 -16.56 17.45
CA GLU A 49 2.81 -15.22 17.35
C GLU A 49 2.19 -14.24 18.34
N ASN A 50 0.86 -14.30 18.54
CA ASN A 50 0.15 -13.47 19.51
C ASN A 50 0.71 -13.60 20.92
N ILE A 51 1.10 -14.79 21.35
CA ILE A 51 1.66 -15.02 22.70
C ILE A 51 3.16 -14.71 22.74
N THR A 52 3.90 -15.09 21.70
CA THR A 52 5.36 -14.84 21.66
C THR A 52 5.70 -13.36 21.48
N SER A 53 4.81 -12.56 20.89
CA SER A 53 4.96 -11.11 20.77
C SER A 53 4.87 -10.37 22.10
N LEU A 54 4.23 -10.98 23.13
CA LEU A 54 4.11 -10.41 24.47
C LEU A 54 5.46 -10.39 25.22
N ILE A 55 6.41 -11.21 24.79
CA ILE A 55 7.75 -11.25 25.38
C ILE A 55 8.51 -9.98 24.99
N TYR A 56 8.89 -9.21 26.02
CA TYR A 56 9.58 -7.93 25.83
C TYR A 56 10.98 -8.10 25.27
N GLN A 57 11.72 -9.10 25.77
CA GLN A 57 13.10 -9.38 25.36
C GLN A 57 13.14 -10.64 24.50
N LYS A 58 13.51 -10.48 23.24
CA LYS A 58 13.66 -11.57 22.27
C LYS A 58 15.13 -11.95 22.10
N PRO A 59 15.45 -13.23 21.84
CA PRO A 59 16.79 -13.65 21.43
C PRO A 59 17.20 -12.96 20.13
N ASN A 60 18.49 -12.91 19.87
CA ASN A 60 19.01 -12.42 18.61
C ASN A 60 18.43 -13.20 17.42
N THR A 61 18.17 -12.51 16.32
CA THR A 61 17.62 -13.11 15.10
C THR A 61 18.55 -14.18 14.53
N SER A 62 17.96 -15.30 14.12
CA SER A 62 18.71 -16.39 13.49
C SER A 62 18.05 -16.81 12.17
N ILE A 63 18.88 -17.11 11.16
CA ILE A 63 18.48 -17.66 9.87
C ILE A 63 19.20 -19.00 9.73
N GLY A 64 18.46 -20.09 9.62
CA GLY A 64 19.03 -21.42 9.55
C GLY A 64 19.93 -21.81 10.76
N GLY A 65 19.66 -21.24 11.95
CA GLY A 65 20.46 -21.45 13.16
C GLY A 65 21.68 -20.55 13.29
N LEU A 66 21.97 -19.73 12.27
CA LEU A 66 23.10 -18.78 12.27
C LEU A 66 22.63 -17.39 12.69
N HIS A 67 23.33 -16.77 13.64
CA HIS A 67 23.05 -15.40 14.11
C HIS A 67 23.85 -14.35 13.31
N LEU A 68 23.55 -14.24 11.99
CA LEU A 68 24.32 -13.40 11.06
C LEU A 68 24.43 -11.95 11.52
N ARG A 69 23.33 -11.33 11.97
CA ARG A 69 23.30 -9.94 12.42
C ARG A 69 24.11 -9.73 13.70
N LEU A 70 24.12 -10.72 14.62
CA LEU A 70 24.98 -10.68 15.81
C LEU A 70 26.46 -10.77 15.43
N HIS A 71 26.81 -11.58 14.42
CA HIS A 71 28.18 -11.68 13.91
C HIS A 71 28.63 -10.37 13.26
N LEU A 72 27.78 -9.73 12.44
CA LEU A 72 28.08 -8.40 11.87
C LEU A 72 28.38 -7.38 12.98
N TYR A 73 27.56 -7.34 14.02
CA TYR A 73 27.77 -6.46 15.16
C TYR A 73 29.09 -6.77 15.91
N ASN A 74 29.42 -8.05 16.07
CA ASN A 74 30.66 -8.47 16.73
C ASN A 74 31.92 -8.14 15.91
N TRP A 75 31.81 -7.97 14.60
CA TRP A 75 32.90 -7.51 13.73
C TRP A 75 33.10 -5.99 13.75
N ALA A 76 32.06 -5.22 14.03
CA ALA A 76 32.16 -3.78 14.14
C ALA A 76 33.17 -3.39 15.25
N LYS A 77 34.04 -2.43 15.03
CA LYS A 77 34.87 -1.79 16.06
C LYS A 77 34.08 -0.60 16.61
N LEU A 78 33.54 -0.71 17.82
CA LEU A 78 32.70 0.34 18.41
C LEU A 78 33.45 1.64 18.68
N ASN A 79 34.76 1.54 18.95
CA ASN A 79 35.64 2.67 19.26
C ASN A 79 36.59 2.95 18.08
N HIS A 80 36.13 2.84 16.84
CA HIS A 80 36.92 2.98 15.64
C HIS A 80 37.66 4.32 15.57
N ASP A 81 37.04 5.43 15.98
CA ASP A 81 37.65 6.76 16.03
C ASP A 81 38.82 6.81 17.04
N SER A 82 38.61 6.28 18.24
CA SER A 82 39.68 6.22 19.27
C SER A 82 40.84 5.31 18.83
N ILE A 83 40.54 4.18 18.18
CA ILE A 83 41.54 3.26 17.63
C ILE A 83 42.31 3.92 16.50
N TYR A 84 41.63 4.65 15.61
CA TYR A 84 42.29 5.38 14.52
C TYR A 84 43.22 6.44 15.08
N LYS A 85 42.76 7.27 16.02
CA LYS A 85 43.54 8.32 16.65
C LYS A 85 44.78 7.76 17.36
N SER A 86 44.64 6.67 18.13
CA SER A 86 45.79 6.05 18.84
C SER A 86 46.81 5.45 17.88
N LYS A 87 46.36 4.83 16.78
CA LYS A 87 47.23 4.09 15.87
C LYS A 87 47.92 4.95 14.82
N PHE A 88 47.26 6.04 14.37
CA PHE A 88 47.74 6.85 13.25
C PHE A 88 48.06 8.29 13.63
N ILE A 89 47.38 8.90 14.59
CA ILE A 89 47.57 10.30 14.97
C ILE A 89 48.58 10.42 16.12
N LYS A 90 48.45 9.54 17.14
CA LYS A 90 49.32 9.55 18.31
C LYS A 90 50.66 8.82 18.10
N ASP A 91 50.80 8.03 17.02
CA ASP A 91 52.07 7.38 16.64
C ASP A 91 52.88 8.33 15.73
N PRO A 92 54.00 8.89 16.19
CA PRO A 92 54.74 9.93 15.45
C PRO A 92 55.26 9.47 14.09
N GLU A 93 55.69 8.20 14.01
CA GLU A 93 56.25 7.67 12.75
C GLU A 93 55.16 7.45 11.70
N LYS A 94 54.04 6.86 12.09
CA LYS A 94 52.91 6.65 11.19
C LYS A 94 52.24 7.94 10.78
N TYR A 95 52.13 8.91 11.68
CA TYR A 95 51.64 10.24 11.35
C TYR A 95 52.56 10.94 10.34
N LYS A 96 53.89 10.90 10.54
CA LYS A 96 54.89 11.46 9.62
C LYS A 96 54.84 10.79 8.24
N HIS A 97 54.64 9.47 8.20
CA HIS A 97 54.54 8.75 6.92
C HIS A 97 53.27 9.15 6.16
N GLN A 98 52.11 9.26 6.81
CA GLN A 98 50.86 9.68 6.18
C GLN A 98 50.89 11.17 5.80
N SER A 99 51.50 12.03 6.59
CA SER A 99 51.59 13.47 6.33
C SER A 99 52.54 13.83 5.18
N LYS A 100 53.32 12.86 4.66
CA LYS A 100 54.11 13.06 3.41
C LYS A 100 53.21 13.13 2.16
N LEU A 101 52.05 12.46 2.17
CA LEU A 101 51.13 12.36 1.03
C LEU A 101 49.81 13.17 1.23
N LEU A 102 49.43 13.41 2.49
CA LEU A 102 48.18 14.02 2.87
C LEU A 102 48.41 15.18 3.84
N SER A 103 47.64 16.25 3.73
CA SER A 103 47.67 17.33 4.70
C SER A 103 47.21 16.84 6.09
N ALA A 104 47.62 17.49 7.17
CA ALA A 104 47.21 17.18 8.54
C ALA A 104 45.69 17.13 8.71
N LYS A 105 44.96 18.01 7.99
CA LYS A 105 43.51 18.04 7.97
C LYS A 105 42.91 16.82 7.25
N GLN A 106 43.55 16.34 6.20
CA GLN A 106 43.15 15.13 5.47
C GLN A 106 43.41 13.86 6.27
N VAL A 107 44.58 13.76 6.95
CA VAL A 107 44.87 12.63 7.85
C VAL A 107 43.83 12.53 8.97
N ASN A 108 43.43 13.65 9.58
CA ASN A 108 42.37 13.64 10.59
C ASN A 108 41.00 13.23 10.02
N ARG A 109 40.68 13.66 8.78
CA ARG A 109 39.44 13.29 8.10
C ARG A 109 39.41 11.83 7.63
N LEU A 110 40.54 11.21 7.38
CA LEU A 110 40.63 9.82 6.94
C LEU A 110 40.01 8.86 7.96
N GLY A 111 40.09 9.18 9.27
CA GLY A 111 39.41 8.43 10.33
C GLY A 111 37.90 8.39 10.20
N ASN A 112 37.29 9.39 9.58
CA ASN A 112 35.85 9.48 9.29
C ASN A 112 35.49 8.98 7.89
N SER A 113 36.44 8.43 7.13
CA SER A 113 36.21 7.88 5.80
C SER A 113 35.34 6.62 5.86
N PHE A 114 34.75 6.28 4.72
CA PHE A 114 33.95 5.04 4.58
C PHE A 114 34.76 3.79 5.02
N TRP A 115 36.06 3.73 4.69
CA TRP A 115 36.93 2.58 5.01
C TRP A 115 37.24 2.43 6.50
N TYR A 116 37.35 3.50 7.27
CA TYR A 116 37.66 3.47 8.69
C TYR A 116 36.44 3.59 9.60
N ALA A 117 35.50 4.48 9.27
CA ALA A 117 34.32 4.72 10.06
C ALA A 117 33.07 4.06 9.43
N GLY A 118 32.87 4.27 8.13
CA GLY A 118 31.63 3.87 7.44
C GLY A 118 31.39 2.36 7.46
N ILE A 119 32.41 1.54 7.23
CA ILE A 119 32.26 0.07 7.31
C ILE A 119 31.87 -0.37 8.71
N HIS A 120 32.55 0.18 9.75
CA HIS A 120 32.27 -0.23 11.12
C HIS A 120 30.91 0.29 11.60
N GLU A 121 30.50 1.47 11.16
CA GLU A 121 29.18 2.01 11.43
C GLU A 121 28.10 1.20 10.70
N PHE A 122 28.31 0.84 9.44
CA PHE A 122 27.44 -0.05 8.69
C PHE A 122 27.30 -1.42 9.38
N LEU A 123 28.39 -2.04 9.82
CA LEU A 123 28.37 -3.30 10.56
C LEU A 123 27.65 -3.18 11.90
N ARG A 124 27.76 -2.03 12.57
CA ARG A 124 27.09 -1.74 13.83
C ARG A 124 25.58 -1.54 13.65
N THR A 125 25.17 -0.78 12.66
CA THR A 125 23.76 -0.42 12.40
C THR A 125 22.98 -1.55 11.73
N THR A 126 23.62 -2.29 10.82
CA THR A 126 23.02 -3.47 10.17
C THR A 126 23.05 -4.68 11.10
N GLY A 127 24.05 -4.76 11.96
CA GLY A 127 24.20 -5.80 12.98
C GLY A 127 23.17 -5.65 14.10
N GLU A 128 23.12 -6.67 14.96
CA GLU A 128 22.26 -6.73 16.13
C GLU A 128 23.11 -6.92 17.39
N PRO A 129 23.02 -6.04 18.40
CA PRO A 129 23.77 -6.20 19.64
C PRO A 129 23.34 -7.47 20.37
N PRO A 130 24.21 -8.08 21.21
CA PRO A 130 23.86 -9.28 21.94
C PRO A 130 22.67 -9.02 22.88
N SER A 131 21.64 -9.84 22.76
CA SER A 131 20.46 -9.78 23.63
C SER A 131 20.83 -10.35 25.00
N ILE A 132 21.11 -9.48 25.97
CA ILE A 132 21.56 -9.84 27.31
C ILE A 132 20.36 -9.97 28.22
N VAL A 133 20.26 -11.08 28.96
CA VAL A 133 19.18 -11.31 29.93
C VAL A 133 19.14 -10.17 30.96
N ASP A 134 17.96 -9.53 31.02
CA ASP A 134 17.66 -8.46 31.95
C ASP A 134 16.41 -8.79 32.78
N LYS A 135 16.54 -8.77 34.09
CA LYS A 135 15.47 -9.12 35.03
C LYS A 135 14.27 -8.21 34.86
N LYS A 136 14.47 -6.88 34.70
CA LYS A 136 13.36 -5.94 34.51
C LYS A 136 12.54 -6.25 33.25
N SER A 137 13.22 -6.60 32.17
CA SER A 137 12.58 -6.98 30.91
C SER A 137 11.84 -8.31 31.02
N THR A 138 12.39 -9.25 31.79
CA THR A 138 11.73 -10.54 32.09
C THR A 138 10.48 -10.34 32.93
N ASP A 139 10.54 -9.50 33.98
CA ASP A 139 9.38 -9.13 34.80
C ASP A 139 8.29 -8.42 33.98
N LYS A 140 8.67 -7.51 33.06
CA LYS A 140 7.72 -6.91 32.12
C LYS A 140 7.03 -7.95 31.24
N SER A 141 7.78 -8.95 30.75
CA SER A 141 7.20 -10.05 29.96
C SER A 141 6.21 -10.89 30.79
N LYS A 142 6.57 -11.20 32.04
CA LYS A 142 5.68 -11.86 33.00
C LYS A 142 4.37 -11.11 33.20
N LEU A 143 4.46 -9.78 33.41
CA LEU A 143 3.26 -8.93 33.57
C LEU A 143 2.41 -8.88 32.31
N ARG A 144 3.02 -8.77 31.11
CA ARG A 144 2.29 -8.79 29.83
C ARG A 144 1.56 -10.12 29.61
N LEU A 145 2.21 -11.23 29.89
CA LEU A 145 1.55 -12.55 29.81
C LEU A 145 0.37 -12.65 30.77
N ARG A 146 0.55 -12.21 32.03
CA ARG A 146 -0.55 -12.19 33.01
C ARG A 146 -1.70 -11.29 32.55
N SER A 147 -1.40 -10.06 32.10
CA SER A 147 -2.43 -9.14 31.61
C SER A 147 -3.18 -9.66 30.40
N HIS A 148 -2.48 -10.36 29.49
CA HIS A 148 -3.12 -10.97 28.33
C HIS A 148 -4.19 -11.98 28.75
N TYR A 149 -3.84 -12.94 29.61
CA TYR A 149 -4.81 -13.95 30.05
C TYR A 149 -5.88 -13.36 30.98
N PHE A 150 -5.53 -12.37 31.79
CA PHE A 150 -6.51 -11.62 32.57
C PHE A 150 -7.57 -10.94 31.68
N ASN A 151 -7.14 -10.32 30.58
CA ASN A 151 -8.04 -9.68 29.60
C ASN A 151 -8.87 -10.70 28.81
N GLU A 152 -8.40 -11.96 28.71
CA GLU A 152 -9.17 -13.08 28.15
C GLU A 152 -10.11 -13.73 29.18
N GLY A 153 -10.26 -13.15 30.38
CA GLY A 153 -11.18 -13.62 31.43
C GLY A 153 -10.62 -14.67 32.39
N TYR A 154 -9.34 -14.93 32.37
CA TYR A 154 -8.68 -15.81 33.32
C TYR A 154 -8.12 -14.99 34.50
N PHE A 155 -8.99 -14.57 35.41
CA PHE A 155 -8.60 -13.63 36.48
C PHE A 155 -7.63 -14.25 37.50
N ASP A 156 -7.65 -15.58 37.68
CA ASP A 156 -6.79 -16.30 38.59
C ASP A 156 -5.41 -16.67 38.00
N THR A 157 -5.07 -16.12 36.82
CA THR A 157 -3.83 -16.43 36.12
C THR A 157 -2.59 -16.15 36.95
N LYS A 158 -1.77 -17.19 37.11
CA LYS A 158 -0.44 -17.14 37.75
C LYS A 158 0.62 -17.33 36.68
N VAL A 159 1.61 -16.43 36.64
CA VAL A 159 2.75 -16.51 35.73
C VAL A 159 4.03 -16.55 36.55
N ALA A 160 4.85 -17.57 36.29
CA ALA A 160 6.20 -17.68 36.83
C ALA A 160 7.22 -17.74 35.69
N TYR A 161 8.47 -17.47 35.97
CA TYR A 161 9.55 -17.74 35.02
C TYR A 161 10.77 -18.32 35.73
N GLU A 162 11.53 -19.10 34.97
CA GLU A 162 12.81 -19.68 35.38
C GLU A 162 13.86 -19.27 34.34
N ILE A 163 15.06 -18.92 34.82
CA ILE A 163 16.22 -18.61 33.97
C ILE A 163 17.19 -19.81 34.08
N ASP A 164 17.18 -20.63 33.04
CA ASP A 164 18.15 -21.72 32.91
C ASP A 164 19.50 -21.13 32.42
N SER A 165 20.48 -21.27 33.26
CA SER A 165 21.83 -20.73 33.05
C SER A 165 22.89 -21.81 33.12
N SER A 166 22.53 -23.06 32.84
CA SER A 166 23.41 -24.24 32.85
C SER A 166 24.59 -24.11 31.87
N ILE A 167 24.44 -23.35 30.80
CA ILE A 167 25.50 -23.12 29.81
C ILE A 167 26.23 -21.82 30.11
N THR A 168 27.57 -21.87 30.16
CA THR A 168 28.43 -20.70 30.44
C THR A 168 28.12 -19.55 29.50
N LYS A 169 27.88 -18.33 30.05
CA LYS A 169 27.53 -17.09 29.37
C LYS A 169 26.26 -17.13 28.50
N LYS A 170 25.48 -18.20 28.55
CA LYS A 170 24.21 -18.32 27.84
C LYS A 170 23.07 -18.55 28.83
N ALA A 171 21.86 -18.13 28.47
CA ALA A 171 20.67 -18.45 29.25
C ALA A 171 19.45 -18.66 28.35
N LYS A 172 18.52 -19.47 28.86
CA LYS A 172 17.17 -19.63 28.31
C LYS A 172 16.18 -19.16 29.38
N ILE A 173 15.08 -18.58 28.96
CA ILE A 173 14.00 -18.17 29.86
C ILE A 173 12.77 -19.03 29.56
N LYS A 174 12.27 -19.70 30.58
CA LYS A 174 11.05 -20.50 30.52
C LYS A 174 9.97 -19.78 31.31
N TYR A 175 8.91 -19.35 30.63
CA TYR A 175 7.73 -18.74 31.24
C TYR A 175 6.66 -19.83 31.41
N THR A 176 6.15 -20.02 32.64
CA THR A 176 5.07 -20.93 32.95
C THR A 176 3.83 -20.15 33.33
N VAL A 177 2.76 -20.38 32.58
CA VAL A 177 1.47 -19.70 32.73
C VAL A 177 0.44 -20.75 33.17
N ASN A 178 -0.17 -20.53 34.30
CA ASN A 178 -1.31 -21.29 34.82
C ASN A 178 -2.54 -20.40 34.77
N THR A 179 -3.43 -20.62 33.81
CA THR A 179 -4.54 -19.71 33.55
C THR A 179 -5.68 -19.85 34.57
N GLY A 180 -5.90 -21.03 35.10
CA GLY A 180 -7.11 -21.34 35.85
C GLY A 180 -8.33 -21.48 34.92
N THR A 181 -9.52 -21.43 35.51
CA THR A 181 -10.81 -21.52 34.81
C THR A 181 -11.21 -20.14 34.29
N PRO A 182 -11.69 -20.01 33.05
CA PRO A 182 -12.16 -18.71 32.53
C PRO A 182 -13.48 -18.33 33.19
N TYR A 183 -13.64 -17.02 33.42
CA TYR A 183 -14.89 -16.45 33.89
C TYR A 183 -15.87 -16.27 32.74
N THR A 184 -17.16 -16.55 33.00
CA THR A 184 -18.27 -16.38 32.06
C THR A 184 -19.26 -15.32 32.55
N ILE A 185 -19.91 -14.63 31.62
CA ILE A 185 -20.91 -13.62 31.94
C ILE A 185 -22.22 -14.31 32.37
N ASP A 186 -22.66 -14.06 33.60
CA ASP A 186 -23.88 -14.64 34.16
C ASP A 186 -25.10 -13.76 33.86
N SER A 187 -24.98 -12.44 34.07
CA SER A 187 -26.06 -11.51 33.80
C SER A 187 -25.54 -10.19 33.22
N VAL A 188 -26.35 -9.54 32.38
CA VAL A 188 -26.06 -8.23 31.81
C VAL A 188 -27.22 -7.29 32.14
N ARG A 189 -26.95 -6.26 32.96
CA ARG A 189 -27.87 -5.18 33.29
C ARG A 189 -27.47 -3.90 32.60
N THR A 190 -28.40 -2.99 32.38
CA THR A 190 -28.16 -1.67 31.79
C THR A 190 -28.74 -0.58 32.69
N SER A 191 -28.01 0.49 32.88
CA SER A 191 -28.42 1.68 33.63
C SER A 191 -28.05 2.92 32.81
N ILE A 192 -28.99 3.39 31.99
CA ILE A 192 -28.80 4.53 31.08
C ILE A 192 -29.71 5.66 31.58
N GLN A 193 -29.09 6.75 32.04
CA GLN A 193 -29.82 7.85 32.68
C GLN A 193 -30.61 8.71 31.68
N SER A 194 -30.15 8.82 30.45
CA SER A 194 -30.81 9.64 29.41
C SER A 194 -31.85 8.82 28.64
N PRO A 195 -33.17 9.14 28.70
CA PRO A 195 -34.25 8.34 28.08
C PRO A 195 -34.08 8.16 26.57
N ALA A 196 -33.60 9.20 25.86
CA ALA A 196 -33.36 9.12 24.42
C ALA A 196 -32.28 8.10 24.07
N LEU A 197 -31.21 8.02 24.86
CA LEU A 197 -30.13 7.04 24.67
C LEU A 197 -30.57 5.63 25.07
N ASP A 198 -31.37 5.49 26.12
CA ASP A 198 -31.93 4.20 26.53
C ASP A 198 -32.80 3.60 25.43
N SER A 199 -33.67 4.41 24.82
CA SER A 199 -34.47 4.00 23.68
C SER A 199 -33.60 3.54 22.49
N LEU A 200 -32.56 4.30 22.14
CA LEU A 200 -31.63 3.93 21.06
C LEU A 200 -30.84 2.65 21.38
N TYR A 201 -30.44 2.48 22.63
CA TYR A 201 -29.74 1.26 23.07
C TYR A 201 -30.62 0.03 22.91
N ASN A 202 -31.88 0.11 23.37
CA ASN A 202 -32.81 -1.01 23.34
C ASN A 202 -33.14 -1.47 21.91
N ILE A 203 -33.25 -0.54 20.94
CA ILE A 203 -33.41 -0.87 19.50
C ILE A 203 -32.28 -1.72 18.98
N ASN A 204 -31.05 -1.53 19.43
CA ASN A 204 -29.84 -2.19 18.91
C ASN A 204 -29.19 -3.17 19.92
N LYS A 205 -29.86 -3.52 21.02
CA LYS A 205 -29.37 -4.40 22.08
C LYS A 205 -29.01 -5.80 21.58
N ALA A 206 -29.74 -6.34 20.60
CA ALA A 206 -29.50 -7.66 20.03
C ALA A 206 -28.07 -7.81 19.43
N ASN A 207 -27.47 -6.72 18.97
CA ASN A 207 -26.15 -6.68 18.38
C ASN A 207 -25.02 -6.49 19.41
N SER A 208 -25.32 -6.56 20.71
CA SER A 208 -24.31 -6.43 21.77
C SER A 208 -23.25 -7.52 21.68
N PHE A 209 -21.98 -7.14 21.89
CA PHE A 209 -20.86 -8.08 22.02
C PHE A 209 -20.87 -8.79 23.37
N ILE A 210 -21.49 -8.17 24.40
CA ILE A 210 -21.58 -8.69 25.77
C ILE A 210 -22.87 -9.50 25.89
N LYS A 211 -22.74 -10.83 26.02
CA LYS A 211 -23.89 -11.74 26.09
C LYS A 211 -23.76 -12.70 27.26
N THR A 212 -24.86 -13.01 27.91
CA THR A 212 -24.93 -14.04 28.95
C THR A 212 -24.44 -15.38 28.43
N GLY A 213 -23.68 -16.11 29.23
CA GLY A 213 -23.08 -17.42 28.90
C GLY A 213 -21.77 -17.32 28.12
N LYS A 214 -21.40 -16.14 27.60
CA LYS A 214 -20.14 -15.92 26.89
C LYS A 214 -18.97 -15.77 27.86
N GLN A 215 -17.80 -16.26 27.50
CA GLN A 215 -16.55 -16.00 28.23
C GLN A 215 -16.30 -14.49 28.31
N TYR A 216 -15.87 -14.01 29.48
CA TYR A 216 -15.43 -12.64 29.66
C TYR A 216 -14.18 -12.36 28.78
N LYS A 217 -14.22 -11.26 28.03
CA LYS A 217 -13.07 -10.75 27.27
C LYS A 217 -13.10 -9.23 27.31
N THR A 218 -12.02 -8.60 27.76
CA THR A 218 -11.93 -7.13 27.80
C THR A 218 -12.16 -6.50 26.43
N ALA A 219 -11.70 -7.15 25.35
CA ALA A 219 -11.93 -6.68 23.98
C ALA A 219 -13.42 -6.54 23.63
N ASP A 220 -14.28 -7.47 24.08
CA ASP A 220 -15.72 -7.40 23.84
C ASP A 220 -16.36 -6.16 24.47
N PHE A 221 -15.84 -5.70 25.62
CA PHE A 221 -16.29 -4.48 26.29
C PHE A 221 -15.85 -3.21 25.55
N ASP A 222 -14.64 -3.19 25.00
CA ASP A 222 -14.17 -2.10 24.18
C ASP A 222 -14.91 -2.04 22.84
N ASP A 223 -15.18 -3.19 22.22
CA ASP A 223 -15.99 -3.29 21.01
C ASP A 223 -17.42 -2.84 21.28
N GLU A 224 -18.02 -3.21 22.41
CA GLU A 224 -19.36 -2.77 22.80
C GLU A 224 -19.40 -1.26 23.06
N ARG A 225 -18.41 -0.70 23.75
CA ARG A 225 -18.27 0.74 23.95
C ARG A 225 -18.25 1.49 22.61
N ASN A 226 -17.45 1.01 21.68
CA ASN A 226 -17.34 1.59 20.34
C ASN A 226 -18.63 1.43 19.53
N ARG A 227 -19.27 0.27 19.62
CA ARG A 227 -20.57 0.00 18.98
C ARG A 227 -21.65 0.94 19.46
N VAL A 228 -21.79 1.07 20.78
CA VAL A 228 -22.79 1.95 21.43
C VAL A 228 -22.52 3.40 21.05
N ALA A 229 -21.29 3.88 21.20
CA ALA A 229 -20.93 5.25 20.86
C ALA A 229 -21.17 5.55 19.37
N THR A 230 -20.80 4.64 18.48
CA THR A 230 -21.02 4.78 17.05
C THR A 230 -22.53 4.81 16.73
N HIS A 231 -23.32 3.96 17.37
CA HIS A 231 -24.77 3.93 17.17
C HIS A 231 -25.43 5.24 17.63
N PHE A 232 -25.09 5.71 18.82
CA PHE A 232 -25.66 6.96 19.37
C PHE A 232 -25.28 8.16 18.54
N ARG A 233 -23.99 8.31 18.21
CA ARG A 233 -23.51 9.43 17.40
C ARG A 233 -24.10 9.44 15.98
N ASN A 234 -24.37 8.29 15.41
CA ASN A 234 -25.03 8.23 14.10
C ASN A 234 -26.54 8.48 14.13
N ASN A 235 -27.14 8.55 15.33
CA ASN A 235 -28.54 8.84 15.54
C ASN A 235 -28.78 10.15 16.33
N GLY A 236 -27.85 11.10 16.25
CA GLY A 236 -28.07 12.45 16.74
C GLY A 236 -27.33 12.82 18.03
N ALA A 237 -26.75 11.89 18.75
CA ALA A 237 -26.06 12.18 20.01
C ALA A 237 -24.69 12.84 19.78
N PHE A 238 -24.68 14.09 19.32
CA PHE A 238 -23.47 14.85 18.94
C PHE A 238 -22.43 14.95 20.06
N LEU A 239 -22.86 15.22 21.29
CA LEU A 239 -21.97 15.41 22.44
C LEU A 239 -21.52 14.08 23.09
N PHE A 240 -22.08 12.95 22.63
CA PHE A 240 -21.73 11.65 23.20
C PHE A 240 -20.31 11.20 22.80
N GLN A 241 -19.59 10.64 23.77
CA GLN A 241 -18.24 10.09 23.56
C GLN A 241 -18.15 8.68 24.17
N PRO A 242 -17.25 7.80 23.69
CA PRO A 242 -17.10 6.43 24.20
C PRO A 242 -16.81 6.34 25.70
N ASN A 243 -16.17 7.34 26.30
CA ASN A 243 -15.84 7.37 27.73
C ASN A 243 -17.07 7.50 28.66
N TYR A 244 -18.24 7.84 28.14
CA TYR A 244 -19.49 7.80 28.92
C TYR A 244 -20.00 6.36 29.12
N VAL A 245 -19.51 5.38 28.34
CA VAL A 245 -19.89 3.97 28.51
C VAL A 245 -18.96 3.34 29.55
N ASN A 246 -19.48 3.10 30.74
CA ASN A 246 -18.78 2.49 31.84
C ASN A 246 -19.36 1.10 32.17
N TYR A 247 -18.56 0.26 32.79
CA TYR A 247 -18.97 -1.08 33.20
C TYR A 247 -18.64 -1.29 34.68
N ALA A 248 -19.63 -1.72 35.45
CA ALA A 248 -19.40 -2.28 36.77
C ALA A 248 -19.45 -3.81 36.64
N ILE A 249 -18.34 -4.47 36.99
CA ILE A 249 -18.18 -5.93 36.88
C ILE A 249 -18.06 -6.51 38.28
N ASP A 250 -18.97 -7.41 38.63
CA ASP A 250 -18.95 -8.09 39.91
C ASP A 250 -18.56 -9.55 39.70
N THR A 251 -17.50 -9.98 40.38
CA THR A 251 -16.92 -11.31 40.34
C THR A 251 -17.08 -12.09 41.65
N LEU A 252 -17.82 -11.55 42.63
CA LEU A 252 -17.86 -12.07 44.00
C LEU A 252 -18.67 -13.37 44.16
N ASN A 253 -19.40 -13.81 43.15
CA ASN A 253 -20.27 -14.98 43.22
C ASN A 253 -19.56 -16.36 43.15
N GLY A 254 -18.24 -16.41 43.24
CA GLY A 254 -17.43 -17.63 43.53
C GLY A 254 -17.38 -18.75 42.49
N ASN A 255 -18.22 -18.78 41.46
CA ASN A 255 -18.33 -19.85 40.48
C ASN A 255 -17.73 -19.52 39.11
N HIS A 256 -16.65 -18.72 39.03
CA HIS A 256 -16.10 -18.21 37.79
C HIS A 256 -17.15 -17.54 36.87
N LYS A 257 -18.10 -16.81 37.50
CA LYS A 257 -19.16 -16.06 36.87
C LYS A 257 -19.03 -14.58 37.16
N THR A 258 -19.43 -13.73 36.21
CA THR A 258 -19.41 -12.28 36.35
C THR A 258 -20.77 -11.69 36.06
N ASN A 259 -21.24 -10.76 36.90
CA ASN A 259 -22.36 -9.90 36.60
C ASN A 259 -21.87 -8.58 36.03
N VAL A 260 -22.43 -8.17 34.92
CA VAL A 260 -22.04 -6.94 34.21
C VAL A 260 -23.16 -5.94 34.29
N ASN A 261 -22.87 -4.72 34.75
CA ASN A 261 -23.77 -3.58 34.68
C ASN A 261 -23.17 -2.50 33.76
N LEU A 262 -23.74 -2.32 32.55
CA LEU A 262 -23.42 -1.23 31.65
C LEU A 262 -24.08 0.05 32.20
N LYS A 263 -23.25 1.08 32.46
CA LYS A 263 -23.70 2.38 32.98
C LYS A 263 -23.40 3.48 31.97
N ILE A 264 -24.39 4.31 31.69
CA ILE A 264 -24.23 5.53 30.89
C ILE A 264 -24.87 6.68 31.68
N ASP A 265 -24.01 7.56 32.17
CA ASP A 265 -24.41 8.73 32.93
C ASP A 265 -24.85 9.86 31.97
N ASN A 266 -25.51 10.87 32.50
CA ASN A 266 -25.90 12.08 31.79
C ASN A 266 -24.69 12.89 31.31
N TYR A 267 -24.91 13.77 30.34
CA TYR A 267 -23.89 14.71 29.86
C TYR A 267 -23.48 15.66 30.98
N SER A 268 -22.18 15.76 31.25
CA SER A 268 -21.61 16.64 32.23
C SER A 268 -20.83 17.78 31.58
N PHE A 269 -21.02 18.99 32.06
CA PHE A 269 -20.33 20.18 31.58
C PHE A 269 -20.01 21.14 32.78
N SER A 270 -18.98 21.94 32.62
CA SER A 270 -18.58 22.94 33.62
C SER A 270 -19.30 24.25 33.35
N GLU A 271 -19.89 24.81 34.36
CA GLU A 271 -20.45 26.17 34.38
C GLU A 271 -19.87 26.94 35.57
N GLY A 272 -18.89 27.80 35.29
CA GLY A 272 -18.05 28.37 36.32
C GLY A 272 -17.26 27.30 37.08
N ASP A 273 -17.27 27.29 38.38
CA ASP A 273 -16.60 26.34 39.28
C ASP A 273 -17.42 25.07 39.57
N SER A 274 -18.63 24.95 39.00
CA SER A 274 -19.52 23.82 39.27
C SER A 274 -19.67 22.91 38.03
N THR A 275 -19.79 21.59 38.29
CA THR A 275 -20.14 20.60 37.26
C THR A 275 -21.65 20.37 37.28
N LYS A 276 -22.30 20.66 36.15
CA LYS A 276 -23.72 20.39 35.92
C LYS A 276 -23.90 19.16 35.04
N THR A 277 -25.05 18.50 35.23
CA THR A 277 -25.42 17.33 34.43
C THR A 277 -26.79 17.53 33.80
N GLN A 278 -26.94 17.07 32.56
CA GLN A 278 -28.23 17.08 31.86
C GLN A 278 -28.37 15.82 30.96
N PRO A 279 -29.57 15.36 30.66
CA PRO A 279 -29.78 14.28 29.73
C PRO A 279 -29.16 14.59 28.37
N PHE A 280 -28.66 13.55 27.69
CA PHE A 280 -28.21 13.71 26.31
C PHE A 280 -29.37 14.03 25.36
N THR A 281 -29.14 15.01 24.50
CA THR A 281 -30.06 15.46 23.46
C THR A 281 -29.68 14.88 22.11
N LEU A 282 -30.68 14.57 21.27
CA LEU A 282 -30.47 14.13 19.88
C LEU A 282 -30.60 15.35 18.97
N TYR A 283 -29.49 15.75 18.35
CA TYR A 283 -29.38 16.95 17.53
C TYR A 283 -29.79 16.69 16.08
N LYS A 284 -30.54 17.61 15.49
CA LYS A 284 -30.85 17.67 14.05
C LYS A 284 -30.05 18.79 13.39
N ILE A 285 -29.79 18.65 12.10
CA ILE A 285 -29.12 19.68 11.31
C ILE A 285 -30.13 20.74 10.86
N SER A 286 -29.97 21.97 11.33
CA SER A 286 -30.83 23.12 10.93
C SER A 286 -30.36 23.72 9.62
N GLU A 287 -29.04 23.87 9.42
CA GLU A 287 -28.45 24.44 8.22
C GLU A 287 -27.16 23.72 7.82
N VAL A 288 -26.86 23.75 6.52
CA VAL A 288 -25.59 23.27 5.97
C VAL A 288 -24.98 24.39 5.12
N ASN A 289 -23.88 24.95 5.61
CA ASN A 289 -23.15 26.03 4.99
C ASN A 289 -21.84 25.51 4.38
N ILE A 290 -21.53 25.88 3.15
CA ILE A 290 -20.36 25.43 2.42
C ILE A 290 -19.56 26.64 1.95
N TYR A 291 -18.40 26.86 2.52
CA TYR A 291 -17.46 27.94 2.20
C TYR A 291 -16.48 27.41 1.16
N THR A 292 -16.67 27.78 -0.12
CA THR A 292 -16.00 27.12 -1.26
C THR A 292 -14.59 27.61 -1.56
N ASP A 293 -14.19 28.73 -0.97
CA ASP A 293 -12.88 29.37 -1.14
C ASP A 293 -12.32 29.88 0.19
N TYR A 294 -12.56 29.12 1.24
CA TYR A 294 -12.05 29.40 2.58
C TYR A 294 -10.53 29.43 2.64
N ASN A 295 -10.00 30.47 3.28
CA ASN A 295 -8.57 30.60 3.57
C ASN A 295 -8.40 31.05 5.02
N SER A 296 -7.74 30.21 5.82
CA SER A 296 -7.52 30.50 7.25
C SER A 296 -6.60 31.69 7.53
N LYS A 297 -5.82 32.12 6.53
CA LYS A 297 -4.89 33.25 6.63
C LYS A 297 -5.52 34.59 6.22
N ASP A 298 -6.74 34.56 5.71
CA ASP A 298 -7.40 35.73 5.18
C ASP A 298 -8.24 36.38 6.28
N THR A 299 -7.74 37.48 6.81
CA THR A 299 -8.41 38.29 7.83
C THR A 299 -9.26 39.44 7.24
N SER A 300 -9.27 39.55 5.89
CA SER A 300 -10.04 40.60 5.25
C SER A 300 -11.54 40.30 5.27
N ALA A 301 -12.35 41.23 5.75
CA ALA A 301 -13.81 41.19 5.70
C ALA A 301 -14.32 41.40 4.26
N THR A 302 -14.02 40.46 3.35
CA THR A 302 -14.57 40.47 2.02
C THR A 302 -16.00 39.97 2.07
N GLU A 303 -16.95 40.71 1.50
CA GLU A 303 -18.35 40.30 1.42
C GLU A 303 -18.49 38.90 0.78
N GLU A 304 -19.02 37.96 1.53
CA GLU A 304 -19.28 36.61 1.04
C GLU A 304 -20.62 36.60 0.29
N LYS A 305 -20.56 36.16 -0.96
CA LYS A 305 -21.78 36.00 -1.76
C LYS A 305 -22.42 34.64 -1.42
N LYS A 306 -23.65 34.71 -0.90
CA LYS A 306 -24.47 33.48 -0.62
C LYS A 306 -25.23 33.07 -1.89
N THR A 307 -25.10 31.78 -2.23
CA THR A 307 -25.89 31.12 -3.29
C THR A 307 -26.58 29.91 -2.67
N THR A 308 -27.89 29.86 -2.73
CA THR A 308 -28.66 28.70 -2.21
C THR A 308 -28.92 27.71 -3.34
N PHE A 309 -28.61 26.45 -3.10
CA PHE A 309 -28.90 25.34 -4.03
C PHE A 309 -29.47 24.15 -3.26
N SER A 310 -30.68 23.74 -3.58
CA SER A 310 -31.42 22.73 -2.79
C SER A 310 -31.47 23.16 -1.31
N ASN A 311 -30.98 22.33 -0.41
CA ASN A 311 -30.95 22.58 1.04
C ASN A 311 -29.56 23.03 1.54
N PHE A 312 -28.71 23.57 0.67
CA PHE A 312 -27.35 24.00 0.99
C PHE A 312 -27.17 25.51 0.74
N ASN A 313 -26.47 26.16 1.62
CA ASN A 313 -25.97 27.52 1.45
C ASN A 313 -24.51 27.46 1.00
N LEU A 314 -24.20 27.97 -0.19
CA LEU A 314 -22.82 28.04 -0.68
C LEU A 314 -22.34 29.50 -0.56
N PHE A 315 -21.21 29.67 0.10
CA PHE A 315 -20.55 30.97 0.27
C PHE A 315 -19.29 31.03 -0.57
N SER A 316 -19.07 32.18 -1.25
CA SER A 316 -17.88 32.45 -2.05
C SER A 316 -17.53 33.90 -2.02
N LYS A 317 -16.21 34.24 -2.06
CA LYS A 317 -15.67 35.61 -2.11
C LYS A 317 -15.79 36.27 -3.50
N GLY A 318 -16.75 35.88 -4.29
CA GLY A 318 -16.95 36.38 -5.63
C GLY A 318 -17.81 35.44 -6.47
N LYS A 319 -17.47 35.23 -7.74
CA LYS A 319 -18.20 34.27 -8.58
C LYS A 319 -17.88 32.86 -8.14
N LEU A 320 -18.91 32.07 -7.89
CA LEU A 320 -18.75 30.64 -7.55
C LEU A 320 -18.01 29.89 -8.68
N LYS A 321 -16.85 29.33 -8.36
CA LYS A 321 -15.95 28.65 -9.32
C LYS A 321 -16.37 27.21 -9.63
N TYR A 322 -17.34 26.68 -8.91
CA TYR A 322 -17.81 25.31 -9.01
C TYR A 322 -19.30 25.28 -9.34
N LYS A 323 -19.73 24.32 -10.13
CA LYS A 323 -21.15 24.01 -10.29
C LYS A 323 -21.72 23.56 -8.94
N PRO A 324 -22.81 24.15 -8.42
CA PRO A 324 -23.37 23.80 -7.10
C PRO A 324 -23.55 22.29 -6.92
N LYS A 325 -24.11 21.61 -7.92
CA LYS A 325 -24.37 20.17 -7.92
C LYS A 325 -23.08 19.34 -7.71
N ALA A 326 -21.93 19.80 -8.21
CA ALA A 326 -20.68 19.05 -8.07
C ALA A 326 -20.18 19.00 -6.62
N ILE A 327 -20.36 20.08 -5.85
CA ILE A 327 -19.98 20.13 -4.43
C ILE A 327 -21.04 19.45 -3.57
N THR A 328 -22.32 19.80 -3.78
CA THR A 328 -23.41 19.28 -2.92
C THR A 328 -23.59 17.76 -3.07
N ASN A 329 -23.26 17.18 -4.22
CA ASN A 329 -23.23 15.73 -4.39
C ASN A 329 -22.15 15.05 -3.53
N ALA A 330 -21.10 15.76 -3.15
CA ALA A 330 -20.06 15.24 -2.28
C ALA A 330 -20.38 15.39 -0.77
N VAL A 331 -21.54 16.02 -0.42
CA VAL A 331 -21.98 16.24 0.95
C VAL A 331 -23.16 15.33 1.27
N PHE A 332 -23.04 14.58 2.35
CA PHE A 332 -24.06 13.63 2.86
C PHE A 332 -24.84 14.17 4.07
N ILE A 333 -24.45 15.32 4.57
CA ILE A 333 -25.11 16.04 5.65
C ILE A 333 -26.29 16.80 5.04
N ASN A 334 -27.50 16.53 5.51
CA ASN A 334 -28.71 17.15 4.98
C ASN A 334 -29.47 17.91 6.06
N LYS A 335 -30.02 19.07 5.73
CA LYS A 335 -30.94 19.83 6.58
C LYS A 335 -32.11 18.93 7.03
N GLY A 336 -32.47 19.00 8.32
CA GLY A 336 -33.55 18.22 8.95
C GLY A 336 -33.16 16.80 9.36
N SER A 337 -31.99 16.28 8.93
CA SER A 337 -31.51 14.96 9.36
C SER A 337 -30.85 15.02 10.72
N TYR A 338 -30.89 13.93 11.49
CA TYR A 338 -30.11 13.80 12.70
C TYR A 338 -28.59 13.87 12.39
N PHE A 339 -27.82 14.40 13.33
CA PHE A 339 -26.37 14.34 13.28
C PHE A 339 -25.87 12.89 13.09
N SER A 340 -24.79 12.72 12.33
CA SER A 340 -24.22 11.39 12.06
C SER A 340 -22.75 11.48 11.69
N ASP A 341 -21.88 10.80 12.44
CA ASP A 341 -20.45 10.69 12.17
C ASP A 341 -20.15 10.02 10.82
N ILE A 342 -20.95 9.02 10.44
CA ILE A 342 -20.82 8.34 9.15
C ILE A 342 -21.04 9.33 8.01
N ARG A 343 -22.07 10.18 8.09
CA ARG A 343 -22.33 11.19 7.06
C ARG A 343 -21.23 12.24 6.99
N THR A 344 -20.70 12.65 8.14
CA THR A 344 -19.56 13.57 8.24
C THR A 344 -18.32 12.98 7.58
N THR A 345 -17.99 11.73 7.93
CA THR A 345 -16.85 11.01 7.37
C THR A 345 -16.98 10.79 5.86
N LEU A 346 -18.17 10.40 5.39
CA LEU A 346 -18.43 10.24 3.95
C LEU A 346 -18.29 11.57 3.21
N SER A 347 -18.81 12.67 3.77
CA SER A 347 -18.69 14.00 3.18
C SER A 347 -17.21 14.42 3.09
N THR A 348 -16.46 14.31 4.18
CA THR A 348 -15.03 14.64 4.20
C THR A 348 -14.24 13.78 3.19
N ARG A 349 -14.52 12.48 3.13
CA ARG A 349 -13.86 11.56 2.21
C ARG A 349 -14.17 11.88 0.75
N TYR A 350 -15.43 12.17 0.42
CA TYR A 350 -15.81 12.48 -0.95
C TYR A 350 -15.24 13.85 -1.38
N LEU A 351 -15.36 14.87 -0.55
CA LEU A 351 -14.77 16.19 -0.80
C LEU A 351 -13.25 16.11 -1.01
N THR A 352 -12.55 15.27 -0.24
CA THR A 352 -11.11 14.99 -0.42
C THR A 352 -10.84 14.30 -1.75
N ASN A 353 -11.67 13.35 -2.15
CA ASN A 353 -11.53 12.60 -3.40
C ASN A 353 -11.80 13.44 -4.65
N LEU A 354 -12.44 14.60 -4.52
CA LEU A 354 -12.53 15.57 -5.63
C LEU A 354 -11.18 16.08 -6.08
N LYS A 355 -10.14 16.02 -5.21
CA LYS A 355 -8.75 16.44 -5.47
C LYS A 355 -8.58 17.94 -5.83
N VAL A 356 -9.63 18.74 -5.66
CA VAL A 356 -9.64 20.18 -5.90
C VAL A 356 -9.60 21.00 -4.61
N PHE A 357 -9.74 20.35 -3.46
CA PHE A 357 -9.66 20.96 -2.14
C PHE A 357 -8.55 20.36 -1.29
N ASN A 358 -7.98 21.20 -0.41
CA ASN A 358 -7.05 20.79 0.64
C ASN A 358 -7.82 20.61 1.94
N TYR A 359 -7.70 19.46 2.57
CA TYR A 359 -8.20 19.19 3.93
C TYR A 359 -9.58 19.77 4.25
N PRO A 360 -10.66 19.29 3.58
CA PRO A 360 -12.02 19.72 3.91
C PRO A 360 -12.29 19.58 5.41
N THR A 361 -12.73 20.65 6.05
CA THR A 361 -13.01 20.69 7.47
C THR A 361 -14.49 20.91 7.69
N ILE A 362 -15.12 20.07 8.52
CA ILE A 362 -16.54 20.18 8.89
C ILE A 362 -16.63 20.49 10.37
N ARG A 363 -17.27 21.58 10.71
CA ARG A 363 -17.53 22.02 12.09
C ARG A 363 -19.02 22.05 12.33
N TYR A 364 -19.40 21.74 13.56
CA TYR A 364 -20.79 21.82 14.02
C TYR A 364 -20.86 22.81 15.16
N THR A 365 -21.83 23.71 15.11
CA THR A 365 -22.15 24.65 16.16
C THR A 365 -23.62 24.49 16.51
N ILE A 366 -23.97 24.64 17.80
CA ILE A 366 -25.36 24.67 18.23
C ILE A 366 -26.02 25.90 17.63
N ASP A 367 -27.20 25.72 17.04
CA ASP A 367 -27.94 26.81 16.39
C ASP A 367 -28.44 27.78 17.48
N PRO A 368 -27.97 29.03 17.50
CA PRO A 368 -28.38 30.02 18.51
C PRO A 368 -29.82 30.48 18.34
N THR A 369 -30.43 30.22 17.18
CA THR A 369 -31.84 30.58 16.91
C THR A 369 -32.83 29.54 17.40
N ASP A 370 -32.34 28.33 17.73
CA ASP A 370 -33.18 27.27 18.27
C ASP A 370 -33.30 27.40 19.79
N SER A 371 -34.46 27.82 20.25
CA SER A 371 -34.76 28.04 21.69
C SER A 371 -34.59 26.77 22.54
N LEU A 372 -34.70 25.58 21.94
CA LEU A 372 -34.50 24.28 22.60
C LEU A 372 -33.05 23.80 22.55
N SER A 373 -32.18 24.49 21.80
CA SER A 373 -30.78 24.11 21.56
C SER A 373 -30.60 22.64 21.12
N GLN A 374 -31.50 22.15 20.28
CA GLN A 374 -31.50 20.76 19.75
C GLN A 374 -31.09 20.69 18.29
N SER A 375 -30.67 21.83 17.73
CA SER A 375 -30.27 21.94 16.33
C SER A 375 -28.80 22.30 16.18
N LEU A 376 -28.20 21.81 15.09
CA LEU A 376 -26.81 22.08 14.73
C LEU A 376 -26.74 22.76 13.35
N ILE A 377 -25.90 23.74 13.25
CA ILE A 377 -25.42 24.29 11.97
C ILE A 377 -24.15 23.52 11.59
N ALA A 378 -24.11 23.01 10.36
CA ALA A 378 -22.94 22.33 9.79
C ALA A 378 -22.20 23.27 8.85
N ASP A 379 -21.03 23.73 9.25
CA ASP A 379 -20.15 24.59 8.46
C ASP A 379 -19.03 23.75 7.82
N ILE A 380 -18.96 23.78 6.49
CA ILE A 380 -18.01 23.01 5.67
C ILE A 380 -17.04 23.98 5.01
N TYR A 381 -15.80 23.96 5.46
CA TYR A 381 -14.73 24.83 4.98
C TYR A 381 -13.89 24.11 3.93
N LEU A 382 -13.83 24.67 2.70
CA LEU A 382 -13.12 24.09 1.56
C LEU A 382 -12.01 25.04 1.13
N THR A 383 -10.77 24.72 1.45
CA THR A 383 -9.59 25.43 0.96
C THR A 383 -9.25 24.92 -0.44
N GLN A 384 -9.28 25.79 -1.43
CA GLN A 384 -8.98 25.43 -2.81
C GLN A 384 -7.52 25.03 -2.96
N ARG A 385 -7.26 24.02 -3.80
CA ARG A 385 -5.93 23.75 -4.33
C ARG A 385 -5.62 24.67 -5.50
N GLU A 386 -4.33 24.91 -5.72
CA GLU A 386 -3.90 25.62 -6.92
C GLU A 386 -4.49 24.99 -8.18
N LYS A 387 -4.97 25.84 -9.11
CA LYS A 387 -5.61 25.38 -10.34
C LYS A 387 -4.67 24.57 -11.20
N PHE A 388 -3.41 24.95 -11.23
CA PHE A 388 -2.37 24.28 -12.01
C PHE A 388 -1.40 23.54 -11.07
N SER A 389 -0.87 22.43 -11.53
CA SER A 389 0.22 21.71 -10.87
C SER A 389 1.25 21.28 -11.89
N PHE A 390 2.50 21.40 -11.52
CA PHE A 390 3.63 20.98 -12.32
C PHE A 390 4.47 20.01 -11.48
N GLY A 391 4.86 18.89 -12.08
CA GLY A 391 5.73 17.91 -11.47
C GLY A 391 6.85 17.55 -12.43
N TYR A 392 8.02 17.28 -11.90
CA TYR A 392 9.15 16.76 -12.67
C TYR A 392 9.84 15.67 -11.86
N GLY A 393 10.46 14.71 -12.56
CA GLY A 393 11.24 13.65 -11.98
C GLY A 393 12.43 13.32 -12.86
N ILE A 394 13.55 12.96 -12.26
CA ILE A 394 14.74 12.44 -12.94
C ILE A 394 15.18 11.20 -12.17
N ASP A 395 15.31 10.09 -12.87
CA ASP A 395 15.72 8.82 -12.30
C ASP A 395 16.92 8.25 -13.05
N PHE A 396 17.81 7.61 -12.32
CA PHE A 396 18.94 6.84 -12.86
C PHE A 396 18.62 5.37 -12.66
N THR A 397 18.68 4.60 -13.75
CA THR A 397 18.31 3.20 -13.75
C THR A 397 19.49 2.29 -14.11
N HIS A 398 19.54 1.13 -13.46
CA HIS A 398 20.45 0.04 -13.78
C HIS A 398 19.70 -1.28 -13.67
N SER A 399 19.78 -2.13 -14.69
CA SER A 399 19.13 -3.43 -14.71
C SER A 399 19.91 -4.44 -15.55
N ASN A 400 19.44 -5.69 -15.57
CA ASN A 400 20.05 -6.74 -16.40
C ASN A 400 19.93 -6.47 -17.92
N ILE A 401 18.96 -5.65 -18.32
CA ILE A 401 18.64 -5.33 -19.70
C ILE A 401 19.23 -4.00 -20.11
N GLN A 402 19.46 -3.10 -19.15
CA GLN A 402 19.95 -1.75 -19.37
C GLN A 402 21.07 -1.47 -18.37
N ASP A 403 22.31 -1.48 -18.84
CA ASP A 403 23.48 -1.27 -17.99
C ASP A 403 23.50 0.12 -17.34
N PHE A 404 23.02 1.12 -18.07
CA PHE A 404 22.85 2.48 -17.58
C PHE A 404 21.68 3.16 -18.27
N GLY A 405 20.87 3.90 -17.52
CA GLY A 405 19.79 4.68 -18.08
C GLY A 405 19.48 5.93 -17.26
N ILE A 406 19.01 6.95 -17.98
CA ILE A 406 18.51 8.19 -17.43
C ILE A 406 17.08 8.35 -17.90
N SER A 407 16.15 8.48 -16.97
CA SER A 407 14.74 8.79 -17.29
C SER A 407 14.34 10.13 -16.74
N GLY A 408 13.55 10.86 -17.52
CA GLY A 408 12.94 12.12 -17.15
C GLY A 408 11.43 12.02 -17.26
N SER A 409 10.72 12.67 -16.36
CA SER A 409 9.26 12.80 -16.42
C SER A 409 8.83 14.22 -16.12
N LEU A 410 7.83 14.69 -16.86
CA LEU A 410 7.18 15.98 -16.64
C LEU A 410 5.67 15.74 -16.56
N SER A 411 5.00 16.36 -15.61
CA SER A 411 3.54 16.31 -15.52
C SER A 411 2.96 17.69 -15.32
N PHE A 412 1.87 17.97 -16.00
CA PHE A 412 1.10 19.20 -15.90
C PHE A 412 -0.35 18.84 -15.62
N GLY A 413 -0.91 19.39 -14.55
CA GLY A 413 -2.28 19.14 -14.13
C GLY A 413 -3.11 20.40 -14.05
N ILE A 414 -4.37 20.31 -14.51
CA ILE A 414 -5.38 21.37 -14.42
C ILE A 414 -6.54 20.85 -13.58
N ARG A 415 -6.87 21.55 -12.51
CA ARG A 415 -7.99 21.20 -11.63
C ARG A 415 -9.21 22.04 -11.97
N ASN A 416 -10.39 21.42 -11.82
CA ASN A 416 -11.69 22.06 -12.04
C ASN A 416 -11.85 22.64 -13.46
N ILE A 417 -11.50 21.85 -14.47
CA ILE A 417 -11.42 22.30 -15.86
C ILE A 417 -12.80 22.72 -16.43
N PHE A 418 -13.88 22.02 -16.05
CA PHE A 418 -15.26 22.29 -16.50
C PHE A 418 -16.18 22.78 -15.38
N ASN A 419 -15.60 23.30 -14.29
CA ASN A 419 -16.29 23.76 -13.09
C ASN A 419 -17.12 22.68 -12.35
N GLY A 420 -16.89 21.41 -12.64
CA GLY A 420 -17.53 20.26 -11.98
C GLY A 420 -16.57 19.43 -11.13
N ALA A 421 -15.47 20.05 -10.70
CA ALA A 421 -14.35 19.42 -9.99
C ALA A 421 -13.61 18.33 -10.82
N GLU A 422 -13.69 18.38 -12.14
CA GLU A 422 -12.91 17.51 -13.03
C GLU A 422 -11.42 17.88 -12.97
N THR A 423 -10.55 16.88 -13.14
CA THR A 423 -9.10 17.08 -13.20
C THR A 423 -8.56 16.54 -14.51
N PHE A 424 -7.73 17.34 -15.19
CA PHE A 424 -7.01 16.93 -16.37
C PHE A 424 -5.52 16.91 -16.08
N GLU A 425 -4.83 15.90 -16.57
CA GLU A 425 -3.40 15.72 -16.37
C GLU A 425 -2.76 15.27 -17.68
N ILE A 426 -1.67 15.91 -18.06
CA ILE A 426 -0.76 15.47 -19.13
C ILE A 426 0.55 15.12 -18.48
N ALA A 427 1.05 13.91 -18.73
CA ALA A 427 2.35 13.46 -18.29
C ALA A 427 3.19 13.01 -19.48
N THR A 428 4.42 13.46 -19.53
CA THR A 428 5.41 13.02 -20.51
C THR A 428 6.50 12.26 -19.80
N ARG A 429 7.01 11.22 -20.43
CA ARG A 429 8.16 10.46 -19.94
C ARG A 429 9.14 10.24 -21.08
N GLY A 430 10.40 10.26 -20.74
CA GLY A 430 11.50 9.91 -21.65
C GLY A 430 12.56 9.12 -20.88
N ASN A 431 13.05 8.04 -21.49
CA ASN A 431 14.16 7.26 -20.99
C ASN A 431 15.16 7.05 -22.13
N ILE A 432 16.43 7.24 -21.82
CA ILE A 432 17.54 6.89 -22.72
C ILE A 432 18.51 6.03 -21.94
N GLY A 433 19.09 5.03 -22.60
CA GLY A 433 19.99 4.12 -21.92
C GLY A 433 20.90 3.36 -22.82
N SER A 434 21.90 2.74 -22.18
CA SER A 434 22.86 1.86 -22.81
C SER A 434 22.58 0.42 -22.38
N SER A 435 22.62 -0.46 -23.36
CA SER A 435 22.51 -1.91 -23.17
C SER A 435 23.52 -2.62 -24.02
N LYS A 436 24.04 -3.74 -23.55
CA LYS A 436 24.86 -4.66 -24.33
C LYS A 436 23.96 -5.41 -25.30
N ASP A 437 23.80 -4.85 -26.48
CA ASP A 437 23.02 -5.46 -27.57
C ASP A 437 23.98 -6.06 -28.59
N LEU A 438 24.01 -7.37 -28.64
CA LEU A 438 24.80 -8.13 -29.65
C LEU A 438 24.24 -7.97 -31.06
N ALA A 439 23.01 -7.49 -31.17
CA ALA A 439 22.31 -7.30 -32.47
C ALA A 439 22.40 -5.84 -32.97
N ASN A 440 23.15 -4.96 -32.28
CA ASN A 440 23.28 -3.57 -32.70
C ASN A 440 24.63 -3.35 -33.44
N PRO A 441 24.65 -3.32 -34.75
CA PRO A 441 25.90 -3.17 -35.54
C PRO A 441 26.54 -1.78 -35.40
N ASP A 442 25.79 -0.77 -34.93
CA ASP A 442 26.24 0.61 -34.90
C ASP A 442 27.01 1.01 -33.61
N ASP A 443 27.15 0.09 -32.65
CA ASP A 443 27.86 0.25 -31.35
C ASP A 443 27.64 1.64 -30.66
N ARG A 444 26.42 2.16 -30.76
CA ARG A 444 26.07 3.45 -30.14
C ARG A 444 25.88 3.28 -28.64
N PHE A 445 26.52 4.15 -27.86
CA PHE A 445 26.43 4.11 -26.40
C PHE A 445 24.97 4.16 -25.90
N PHE A 446 24.12 5.03 -26.46
CA PHE A 446 22.69 5.06 -26.18
C PHE A 446 21.91 4.32 -27.26
N ASN A 447 21.60 3.07 -27.03
CA ASN A 447 20.90 2.18 -27.95
C ASN A 447 19.46 1.82 -27.51
N VAL A 448 19.07 2.24 -26.30
CA VAL A 448 17.72 2.09 -25.75
C VAL A 448 17.09 3.46 -25.56
N SER A 449 15.88 3.63 -26.05
CA SER A 449 15.08 4.84 -25.77
C SER A 449 13.60 4.49 -25.63
N ASP A 450 12.92 5.13 -24.68
CA ASP A 450 11.47 5.06 -24.49
C ASP A 450 10.97 6.50 -24.23
N TYR A 451 10.01 6.94 -25.00
CA TYR A 451 9.34 8.18 -24.73
C TYR A 451 7.84 8.04 -24.93
N GLY A 452 7.09 8.77 -24.13
CA GLY A 452 5.65 8.69 -24.17
C GLY A 452 4.96 9.92 -23.61
N VAL A 453 3.69 10.03 -23.97
CA VAL A 453 2.77 11.06 -23.47
C VAL A 453 1.49 10.37 -23.02
N ASP A 454 1.09 10.64 -21.78
CA ASP A 454 -0.14 10.13 -21.20
C ASP A 454 -1.06 11.31 -20.85
N MET A 455 -2.33 11.22 -21.21
CA MET A 455 -3.38 12.18 -20.89
C MET A 455 -4.45 11.51 -20.06
N LYS A 456 -4.90 12.17 -19.01
CA LYS A 456 -5.91 11.64 -18.10
C LYS A 456 -6.93 12.70 -17.70
N LEU A 457 -8.20 12.44 -17.97
CA LEU A 457 -9.31 13.29 -17.56
C LEU A 457 -10.17 12.51 -16.54
N ASN A 458 -10.27 13.03 -15.32
CA ASN A 458 -11.05 12.40 -14.27
C ASN A 458 -12.32 13.22 -13.98
N PHE A 459 -13.45 12.54 -13.92
CA PHE A 459 -14.73 13.06 -13.47
C PHE A 459 -15.05 12.46 -12.09
N PRO A 460 -15.38 13.24 -11.07
CA PRO A 460 -15.74 12.73 -9.74
C PRO A 460 -17.20 12.23 -9.68
N ARG A 461 -17.66 11.56 -10.71
CA ARG A 461 -18.99 10.98 -10.88
C ARG A 461 -18.96 9.96 -12.00
N ILE A 462 -20.00 9.17 -12.15
CA ILE A 462 -20.20 8.37 -13.37
C ILE A 462 -20.54 9.35 -14.51
N PHE A 463 -19.75 9.31 -15.55
CA PHE A 463 -19.98 10.05 -16.78
C PHE A 463 -20.63 9.12 -17.81
N MET A 464 -21.95 9.11 -17.85
CA MET A 464 -22.79 8.31 -18.76
C MET A 464 -23.91 9.20 -19.32
N PHE A 465 -24.47 8.79 -20.44
CA PHE A 465 -25.61 9.48 -21.08
C PHE A 465 -26.97 9.21 -20.39
N PHE A 466 -27.01 8.29 -19.43
CA PHE A 466 -28.18 7.99 -18.60
C PHE A 466 -27.85 8.12 -17.11
N ASN A 467 -28.90 8.29 -16.28
CA ASN A 467 -28.71 8.45 -14.85
C ASN A 467 -28.44 7.08 -14.18
N THR A 468 -27.28 6.96 -13.54
CA THR A 468 -26.79 5.76 -12.84
C THR A 468 -26.98 5.82 -11.33
N ASP A 469 -27.54 6.91 -10.76
CA ASP A 469 -27.61 7.15 -9.31
C ASP A 469 -28.41 6.08 -8.54
N LYS A 470 -29.35 5.41 -9.22
CA LYS A 470 -30.14 4.29 -8.63
C LYS A 470 -29.31 3.01 -8.50
N ILE A 471 -28.34 2.79 -9.39
CA ILE A 471 -27.49 1.58 -9.43
C ILE A 471 -26.21 1.82 -8.64
N ILE A 472 -25.60 2.98 -8.85
CA ILE A 472 -24.34 3.38 -8.21
C ILE A 472 -24.58 4.71 -7.47
N PRO A 473 -25.13 4.67 -6.26
CA PRO A 473 -25.47 5.86 -5.51
C PRO A 473 -24.20 6.63 -5.10
N LYS A 474 -24.34 7.92 -4.84
CA LYS A 474 -23.22 8.81 -4.47
C LYS A 474 -22.42 8.33 -3.25
N SER A 475 -23.05 7.55 -2.34
CA SER A 475 -22.36 6.96 -1.17
C SER A 475 -21.24 5.99 -1.55
N MET A 476 -21.25 5.45 -2.76
CA MET A 476 -20.20 4.61 -3.32
C MET A 476 -19.01 5.39 -3.89
N ILE A 477 -19.02 6.72 -3.81
CA ILE A 477 -17.96 7.63 -4.27
C ILE A 477 -17.53 7.30 -5.70
N PRO A 478 -18.45 7.37 -6.67
CA PRO A 478 -18.18 6.99 -8.05
C PRO A 478 -17.25 7.97 -8.74
N SER A 479 -16.44 7.47 -9.68
CA SER A 479 -15.58 8.28 -10.55
C SER A 479 -15.45 7.66 -11.92
N THR A 480 -15.20 8.50 -12.93
CA THR A 480 -14.87 8.09 -14.30
C THR A 480 -13.50 8.65 -14.66
N ALA A 481 -12.66 7.82 -15.25
CA ALA A 481 -11.39 8.23 -15.81
C ALA A 481 -11.36 7.93 -17.31
N LEU A 482 -11.07 8.94 -18.12
CA LEU A 482 -10.73 8.79 -19.52
C LEU A 482 -9.22 8.96 -19.65
N THR A 483 -8.55 7.95 -20.22
CA THR A 483 -7.10 7.94 -20.38
C THR A 483 -6.75 7.71 -21.84
N MET A 484 -5.72 8.41 -22.33
CA MET A 484 -5.13 8.21 -23.63
C MET A 484 -3.61 8.25 -23.46
N GLY A 485 -2.89 7.36 -24.12
CA GLY A 485 -1.45 7.29 -24.04
C GLY A 485 -0.85 6.95 -25.41
N PHE A 486 0.31 7.54 -25.67
CA PHE A 486 1.16 7.17 -26.79
C PHE A 486 2.57 6.94 -26.24
N SER A 487 3.23 5.88 -26.68
CA SER A 487 4.64 5.67 -26.40
C SER A 487 5.35 5.05 -27.59
N LYS A 488 6.61 5.42 -27.76
CA LYS A 488 7.53 4.82 -28.72
C LYS A 488 8.74 4.32 -27.97
N GLN A 489 9.02 3.04 -28.17
CA GLN A 489 10.09 2.33 -27.53
C GLN A 489 11.05 1.78 -28.57
N LYS A 490 12.32 2.12 -28.40
CA LYS A 490 13.45 1.48 -29.06
C LYS A 490 14.21 0.69 -27.99
N ASN A 491 14.32 -0.60 -28.18
CA ASN A 491 14.94 -1.50 -27.19
C ASN A 491 15.79 -2.56 -27.91
N ILE A 492 16.50 -3.39 -27.13
CA ILE A 492 17.23 -4.60 -27.59
C ILE A 492 16.29 -5.59 -28.27
N GLY A 493 15.37 -5.26 -28.93
CA GLY A 493 14.41 -6.14 -29.53
C GLY A 493 13.76 -5.49 -30.71
N LEU A 494 12.45 -5.56 -30.71
CA LEU A 494 11.64 -4.96 -31.75
C LEU A 494 11.23 -3.56 -31.29
N ASP A 495 11.48 -2.57 -32.09
CA ASP A 495 11.01 -1.21 -31.87
C ASP A 495 9.48 -1.18 -31.97
N LYS A 496 8.83 -0.51 -30.99
CA LYS A 496 7.37 -0.52 -30.89
C LYS A 496 6.80 0.87 -30.69
N GLU A 497 5.67 1.13 -31.31
CA GLU A 497 4.79 2.25 -31.00
C GLU A 497 3.52 1.67 -30.36
N ASN A 498 3.15 2.23 -29.20
CA ASN A 498 1.95 1.84 -28.50
C ASN A 498 1.00 3.03 -28.40
N PHE A 499 -0.25 2.80 -28.77
CA PHE A 499 -1.34 3.71 -28.51
C PHE A 499 -2.32 3.02 -27.54
N THR A 500 -2.68 3.72 -26.47
CA THR A 500 -3.63 3.21 -25.48
C THR A 500 -4.77 4.18 -25.28
N GLY A 501 -5.97 3.65 -25.06
CA GLY A 501 -7.15 4.44 -24.74
C GLY A 501 -8.07 3.66 -23.81
N ALA A 502 -8.53 4.27 -22.71
CA ALA A 502 -9.44 3.57 -21.83
C ALA A 502 -10.46 4.50 -21.18
N MET A 503 -11.66 4.00 -20.96
CA MET A 503 -12.70 4.63 -20.14
C MET A 503 -13.04 3.70 -18.98
N THR A 504 -12.70 4.15 -17.79
CA THR A 504 -12.78 3.38 -16.55
C THR A 504 -13.75 4.02 -15.58
N TYR A 505 -14.65 3.20 -15.04
CA TYR A 505 -15.52 3.57 -13.92
C TYR A 505 -15.05 2.89 -12.65
N ASN A 506 -14.93 3.65 -11.55
CA ASN A 506 -14.55 3.13 -10.25
C ASN A 506 -15.60 3.54 -9.22
N TRP A 507 -15.95 2.63 -8.31
CA TRP A 507 -16.77 2.92 -7.14
C TRP A 507 -16.47 1.97 -6.00
N THR A 508 -16.84 2.35 -4.78
CA THR A 508 -16.57 1.57 -3.56
C THR A 508 -17.85 1.31 -2.79
N LEU A 509 -18.22 0.04 -2.59
CA LEU A 509 -19.38 -0.32 -1.79
C LEU A 509 -19.17 0.08 -0.32
N ASN A 510 -17.97 -0.20 0.22
CA ASN A 510 -17.53 0.14 1.57
C ASN A 510 -16.00 0.28 1.61
N ARG A 511 -15.40 0.48 2.81
CA ARG A 511 -13.93 0.59 2.95
C ARG A 511 -13.16 -0.64 2.45
N MET A 512 -13.82 -1.80 2.41
CA MET A 512 -13.18 -3.10 2.12
C MET A 512 -13.45 -3.59 0.69
N THR A 513 -14.44 -3.02 -0.02
CA THR A 513 -14.88 -3.54 -1.33
C THR A 513 -14.91 -2.44 -2.36
N SER A 514 -14.15 -2.60 -3.42
CA SER A 514 -14.10 -1.70 -4.57
C SER A 514 -14.40 -2.44 -5.87
N PHE A 515 -15.01 -1.70 -6.79
CA PHE A 515 -15.34 -2.15 -8.13
C PHE A 515 -14.67 -1.26 -9.16
N ARG A 516 -14.26 -1.88 -10.25
CA ARG A 516 -13.75 -1.20 -11.44
C ARG A 516 -14.41 -1.83 -12.67
N PHE A 517 -14.92 -0.99 -13.54
CA PHE A 517 -15.46 -1.38 -14.84
C PHE A 517 -14.74 -0.59 -15.92
N ASP A 518 -13.96 -1.26 -16.75
CA ASP A 518 -13.38 -0.71 -17.96
C ASP A 518 -14.39 -0.93 -19.09
N LEU A 519 -15.07 0.14 -19.49
CA LEU A 519 -16.04 0.10 -20.59
C LEU A 519 -15.37 -0.28 -21.89
N PHE A 520 -14.23 0.34 -22.13
CA PHE A 520 -13.30 -0.08 -23.17
C PHE A 520 -11.87 0.16 -22.68
N ASN A 521 -10.98 -0.70 -23.14
CA ASN A 521 -9.54 -0.61 -23.04
C ASN A 521 -8.98 -0.98 -24.40
N ILE A 522 -8.46 0.02 -25.10
CA ILE A 522 -7.88 -0.11 -26.43
C ILE A 522 -6.38 -0.09 -26.27
N GLN A 523 -5.71 -1.07 -26.83
CA GLN A 523 -4.27 -1.09 -26.96
C GLN A 523 -3.91 -1.45 -28.39
N TYR A 524 -3.25 -0.53 -29.10
CA TYR A 524 -2.70 -0.75 -30.40
C TYR A 524 -1.18 -0.76 -30.31
N VAL A 525 -0.59 -1.86 -30.72
CA VAL A 525 0.87 -2.07 -30.75
C VAL A 525 1.29 -2.19 -32.19
N LYS A 526 2.14 -1.28 -32.65
CA LYS A 526 2.76 -1.30 -33.97
C LYS A 526 4.23 -1.63 -33.83
N ASN A 527 4.67 -2.70 -34.45
CA ASN A 527 6.09 -3.03 -34.61
C ASN A 527 6.70 -2.24 -35.78
N ILE A 528 7.82 -1.54 -35.51
CA ILE A 528 8.42 -0.62 -36.50
C ILE A 528 9.41 -1.40 -37.40
N ASN A 529 10.22 -2.26 -36.80
CA ASN A 529 11.30 -3.00 -37.42
C ASN A 529 11.09 -4.54 -37.37
N PRO A 530 10.05 -5.12 -38.02
CA PRO A 530 9.80 -6.54 -37.97
C PRO A 530 10.97 -7.36 -38.53
N ASN A 531 11.68 -6.84 -39.52
CA ASN A 531 12.82 -7.50 -40.18
C ASN A 531 14.02 -7.69 -39.25
N ASN A 532 14.07 -6.98 -38.09
CA ASN A 532 15.12 -7.13 -37.10
C ASN A 532 14.94 -8.37 -36.20
N TYR A 533 13.89 -9.15 -36.40
CA TYR A 533 13.56 -10.31 -35.53
C TYR A 533 14.73 -11.29 -35.42
N PHE A 534 15.35 -11.66 -36.50
CA PHE A 534 16.43 -12.65 -36.51
C PHE A 534 17.75 -12.11 -35.94
N ASN A 535 18.00 -10.82 -36.03
CA ASN A 535 19.12 -10.18 -35.33
C ASN A 535 18.96 -10.30 -33.80
N VAL A 536 17.76 -10.19 -33.30
CA VAL A 536 17.43 -10.25 -31.87
C VAL A 536 17.35 -11.67 -31.34
N TYR A 537 16.71 -12.57 -32.13
CA TYR A 537 16.49 -13.96 -31.75
C TYR A 537 17.48 -14.89 -32.47
N GLN A 538 18.77 -14.69 -32.21
CA GLN A 538 19.87 -15.41 -32.84
C GLN A 538 19.73 -16.95 -32.82
N SER A 539 19.17 -17.50 -31.71
CA SER A 539 18.93 -18.95 -31.64
C SER A 539 17.95 -19.45 -32.69
N SER A 540 16.94 -18.63 -33.04
CA SER A 540 16.00 -18.95 -34.15
C SER A 540 16.65 -18.76 -35.50
N PHE A 541 17.51 -17.77 -35.67
CA PHE A 541 18.29 -17.53 -36.87
C PHE A 541 19.26 -18.70 -37.14
N LEU A 542 20.09 -19.06 -36.17
CA LEU A 542 21.05 -20.15 -36.28
C LEU A 542 20.37 -21.48 -36.63
N ALA A 543 19.21 -21.75 -35.98
CA ALA A 543 18.47 -22.97 -36.32
C ALA A 543 17.93 -22.99 -37.77
N LEU A 544 17.51 -21.83 -38.32
CA LEU A 544 17.13 -21.70 -39.71
C LEU A 544 18.35 -21.80 -40.65
N ASN A 545 19.47 -21.18 -40.26
CA ASN A 545 20.72 -21.26 -41.02
C ASN A 545 21.21 -22.71 -41.14
N ASP A 546 21.26 -23.44 -40.03
CA ASP A 546 21.64 -24.84 -39.99
C ASP A 546 20.73 -25.71 -40.94
N LEU A 547 19.44 -25.40 -40.94
CA LEU A 547 18.48 -26.10 -41.83
C LEU A 547 18.66 -25.68 -43.28
N ALA A 548 18.93 -24.43 -43.60
CA ALA A 548 19.17 -23.95 -44.92
C ALA A 548 20.44 -24.61 -45.52
N VAL A 549 21.51 -24.71 -44.73
CA VAL A 549 22.73 -25.45 -45.13
C VAL A 549 22.44 -26.94 -45.32
N LYS A 550 21.70 -27.56 -44.39
CA LYS A 550 21.32 -28.99 -44.46
C LYS A 550 20.57 -29.35 -45.73
N TYR A 551 19.71 -28.47 -46.21
CA TYR A 551 18.88 -28.68 -47.40
C TYR A 551 19.46 -28.07 -48.69
N ASN A 552 20.74 -27.62 -48.65
CA ASN A 552 21.44 -27.01 -49.78
C ASN A 552 20.61 -25.88 -50.43
N ALA A 553 20.13 -24.95 -49.62
CA ALA A 553 19.38 -23.78 -50.10
C ALA A 553 20.22 -22.97 -51.10
N ASN A 554 19.55 -22.15 -51.92
CA ASN A 554 20.20 -21.40 -52.99
C ASN A 554 21.39 -20.58 -52.46
N PRO A 555 22.61 -20.73 -53.04
CA PRO A 555 23.80 -20.00 -52.59
C PRO A 555 23.65 -18.48 -52.55
N ASN A 556 22.75 -17.90 -53.33
CA ASN A 556 22.46 -16.46 -53.33
C ASN A 556 21.78 -15.96 -52.04
N TYR A 557 21.30 -16.88 -51.18
CA TYR A 557 20.70 -16.57 -49.92
C TYR A 557 21.73 -16.38 -48.79
N PHE A 558 23.00 -16.68 -49.06
CA PHE A 558 24.08 -16.69 -48.07
C PHE A 558 25.08 -15.56 -48.32
N ASP A 559 25.61 -15.04 -47.24
CA ASP A 559 26.84 -14.23 -47.21
C ASP A 559 27.88 -15.03 -46.42
N GLY A 560 28.81 -15.64 -47.17
CA GLY A 560 29.70 -16.67 -46.61
C GLY A 560 28.93 -17.94 -46.21
N ASP A 561 29.01 -18.33 -44.95
CA ASP A 561 28.36 -19.52 -44.39
C ASP A 561 27.01 -19.24 -43.70
N GLU A 562 26.58 -17.97 -43.65
CA GLU A 562 25.38 -17.56 -42.96
C GLU A 562 24.31 -17.00 -43.91
N LEU A 563 23.05 -17.33 -43.64
CA LEU A 563 21.91 -16.74 -44.36
C LEU A 563 21.90 -15.21 -44.18
N ILE A 564 21.69 -14.49 -45.27
CA ILE A 564 21.49 -13.05 -45.22
C ILE A 564 20.18 -12.79 -44.42
N ILE A 565 20.30 -12.08 -43.29
CA ILE A 565 19.14 -11.74 -42.50
C ILE A 565 18.18 -10.89 -43.33
N SER A 566 16.90 -11.18 -43.27
CA SER A 566 15.78 -10.81 -44.14
C SER A 566 15.82 -11.49 -45.53
N SER A 567 16.57 -11.04 -46.48
CA SER A 567 16.45 -11.54 -47.88
C SER A 567 16.79 -13.02 -48.07
N GLY A 568 17.84 -13.51 -47.40
CA GLY A 568 18.23 -14.94 -47.46
C GLY A 568 17.26 -15.83 -46.69
N VAL A 569 16.83 -15.38 -45.51
CA VAL A 569 15.82 -16.08 -44.71
C VAL A 569 14.48 -16.16 -45.48
N ASP A 570 14.01 -15.02 -46.01
CA ASP A 570 12.76 -14.97 -46.76
C ASP A 570 12.82 -15.85 -48.02
N GLY A 571 13.96 -15.85 -48.73
CA GLY A 571 14.20 -16.71 -49.88
C GLY A 571 14.12 -18.20 -49.50
N PHE A 572 14.81 -18.61 -48.45
CA PHE A 572 14.77 -19.99 -47.96
C PHE A 572 13.35 -20.44 -47.54
N LEU A 573 12.62 -19.57 -46.86
CA LEU A 573 11.24 -19.86 -46.46
C LEU A 573 10.29 -19.93 -47.68
N SER A 574 10.49 -19.07 -48.69
CA SER A 574 9.73 -19.10 -49.93
C SER A 574 9.95 -20.40 -50.68
N ASP A 575 11.21 -20.88 -50.81
CA ASP A 575 11.53 -22.15 -51.45
C ASP A 575 10.86 -23.35 -50.74
N ILE A 576 10.62 -23.24 -49.42
CA ILE A 576 9.87 -24.28 -48.69
C ILE A 576 8.37 -24.19 -48.98
N ASP A 577 7.80 -22.98 -48.99
CA ASP A 577 6.38 -22.76 -49.25
C ASP A 577 6.03 -23.14 -50.70
N ASP A 578 6.95 -22.92 -51.65
CA ASP A 578 6.82 -23.28 -53.06
C ASP A 578 7.14 -24.76 -53.32
N ASN A 579 7.44 -25.55 -52.28
CA ASN A 579 7.84 -26.96 -52.36
C ASN A 579 9.11 -27.24 -53.23
N ILE A 580 9.99 -26.26 -53.41
CA ILE A 580 11.30 -26.40 -54.02
C ILE A 580 12.22 -27.17 -53.04
N ILE A 581 12.13 -26.82 -51.77
CA ILE A 581 12.80 -27.52 -50.66
C ILE A 581 11.72 -28.22 -49.83
N VAL A 582 11.85 -29.53 -49.64
CA VAL A 582 10.90 -30.35 -48.87
C VAL A 582 11.60 -30.89 -47.63
N PRO A 583 11.48 -30.17 -46.46
CA PRO A 583 12.06 -30.64 -45.20
C PRO A 583 11.35 -31.90 -44.69
N ASN A 584 12.06 -32.71 -43.91
CA ASN A 584 11.44 -33.82 -43.18
C ASN A 584 10.41 -33.30 -42.13
N SER A 585 9.60 -34.22 -41.56
CA SER A 585 8.51 -33.87 -40.65
C SER A 585 8.97 -33.05 -39.42
N ASP A 586 10.14 -33.35 -38.84
CA ASP A 586 10.60 -32.69 -37.59
C ASP A 586 11.25 -31.34 -37.91
N ASP A 587 11.99 -31.23 -39.00
CA ASP A 587 12.53 -29.96 -39.47
C ASP A 587 11.41 -28.99 -39.89
N SER A 588 10.37 -29.50 -40.58
CA SER A 588 9.16 -28.72 -40.90
C SER A 588 8.46 -28.18 -39.68
N LYS A 589 8.36 -28.95 -38.59
CA LYS A 589 7.79 -28.50 -37.34
C LYS A 589 8.64 -27.37 -36.71
N THR A 590 9.97 -27.53 -36.75
CA THR A 590 10.93 -26.54 -36.25
C THR A 590 10.81 -25.23 -37.02
N ILE A 591 10.85 -25.28 -38.35
CA ILE A 591 10.68 -24.11 -39.23
C ILE A 591 9.35 -23.42 -38.95
N ARG A 592 8.26 -24.18 -38.95
CA ARG A 592 6.92 -23.65 -38.68
C ARG A 592 6.84 -22.99 -37.29
N SER A 593 7.45 -23.57 -36.25
CA SER A 593 7.52 -23.01 -34.93
C SER A 593 8.25 -21.67 -34.91
N ILE A 594 9.37 -21.55 -35.62
CA ILE A 594 10.15 -20.30 -35.72
C ILE A 594 9.36 -19.23 -36.48
N VAL A 595 8.79 -19.57 -37.64
CA VAL A 595 7.98 -18.65 -38.45
C VAL A 595 6.75 -18.16 -37.68
N GLN A 596 6.00 -19.06 -37.01
CA GLN A 596 4.85 -18.67 -36.20
C GLN A 596 5.24 -17.81 -35.00
N ARG A 597 6.40 -18.06 -34.40
CA ARG A 597 6.92 -17.23 -33.32
C ARG A 597 7.32 -15.85 -33.83
N ALA A 598 8.01 -15.79 -34.98
CA ALA A 598 8.35 -14.50 -35.59
C ALA A 598 7.10 -13.71 -35.93
N ALA A 599 6.12 -14.29 -36.60
CA ALA A 599 4.86 -13.65 -36.97
C ALA A 599 4.16 -13.08 -35.70
N ARG A 600 3.99 -13.88 -34.64
CA ARG A 600 3.34 -13.43 -33.42
C ARG A 600 4.06 -12.27 -32.72
N LEU A 601 5.38 -12.17 -32.81
CA LEU A 601 6.18 -11.13 -32.14
C LEU A 601 6.34 -9.88 -33.01
N THR A 602 6.18 -9.98 -34.32
CA THR A 602 6.33 -8.87 -35.26
C THR A 602 5.01 -8.31 -35.80
N GLU A 603 3.90 -9.01 -35.55
CA GLU A 603 2.57 -8.58 -35.98
C GLU A 603 2.09 -7.35 -35.20
N ASN A 604 1.41 -6.47 -35.94
CA ASN A 604 0.73 -5.34 -35.31
C ASN A 604 -0.56 -5.83 -34.63
N ASN A 605 -0.73 -5.48 -33.36
CA ASN A 605 -1.84 -5.99 -32.57
C ASN A 605 -2.77 -4.85 -32.15
N LEU A 606 -4.07 -5.02 -32.41
CA LEU A 606 -5.12 -4.19 -31.86
C LEU A 606 -5.94 -5.01 -30.86
N ILE A 607 -5.85 -4.65 -29.58
CA ILE A 607 -6.63 -5.28 -28.52
C ILE A 607 -7.71 -4.29 -28.10
N PHE A 608 -8.96 -4.71 -28.19
CA PHE A 608 -10.12 -4.00 -27.67
C PHE A 608 -10.78 -4.90 -26.63
N ALA A 609 -10.72 -4.50 -25.38
CA ALA A 609 -11.24 -5.29 -24.28
C ALA A 609 -12.19 -4.47 -23.41
N SER A 610 -13.15 -5.15 -22.82
CA SER A 610 -13.95 -4.63 -21.69
C SER A 610 -13.71 -5.52 -20.48
N SER A 611 -13.59 -4.93 -19.30
CA SER A 611 -13.34 -5.72 -18.10
C SER A 611 -14.11 -5.24 -16.89
N PHE A 612 -14.52 -6.19 -16.04
CA PHE A 612 -15.10 -5.90 -14.74
C PHE A 612 -14.27 -6.57 -13.65
N SER A 613 -13.88 -5.80 -12.64
CA SER A 613 -13.09 -6.32 -11.54
C SER A 613 -13.65 -5.92 -10.18
N VAL A 614 -13.53 -6.85 -9.24
CA VAL A 614 -13.91 -6.71 -7.84
C VAL A 614 -12.70 -6.97 -6.98
N SER A 615 -12.45 -6.08 -6.02
CA SER A 615 -11.43 -6.28 -4.99
C SER A 615 -12.09 -6.14 -3.61
N LYS A 616 -11.95 -7.18 -2.79
CA LYS A 616 -12.44 -7.20 -1.41
C LYS A 616 -11.28 -7.53 -0.48
N SER A 617 -11.07 -6.69 0.54
CA SER A 617 -10.05 -6.89 1.57
C SER A 617 -10.73 -6.97 2.94
N THR A 618 -10.32 -7.92 3.78
CA THR A 618 -10.78 -7.98 5.18
C THR A 618 -9.86 -7.21 6.13
N LYS A 619 -8.79 -6.61 5.61
CA LYS A 619 -7.81 -5.87 6.39
C LYS A 619 -8.46 -4.66 7.06
N LYS A 620 -8.45 -4.62 8.39
CA LYS A 620 -9.08 -3.57 9.21
C LYS A 620 -8.19 -2.34 9.32
N ASP A 621 -6.90 -2.54 9.59
CA ASP A 621 -5.89 -1.48 9.78
C ASP A 621 -4.49 -1.96 9.38
N LEU A 622 -3.47 -1.13 9.64
CA LEU A 622 -2.07 -1.44 9.31
C LEU A 622 -1.48 -2.58 10.16
N TYR A 623 -2.03 -2.83 11.34
CA TYR A 623 -1.55 -3.83 12.30
C TYR A 623 -2.30 -5.16 12.20
N ASP A 624 -3.30 -5.24 11.31
CA ASP A 624 -4.03 -6.48 11.06
C ASP A 624 -3.14 -7.45 10.28
N GLU A 625 -2.63 -8.46 10.96
CA GLU A 625 -1.71 -9.48 10.42
C GLU A 625 -2.46 -10.65 9.77
N THR A 626 -3.77 -10.83 10.10
CA THR A 626 -4.58 -11.94 9.61
C THR A 626 -5.74 -11.44 8.74
N PHE A 627 -5.47 -11.19 7.48
CA PHE A 627 -6.47 -10.70 6.54
C PHE A 627 -6.46 -11.50 5.24
N HIS A 628 -7.57 -11.42 4.52
CA HIS A 628 -7.73 -12.00 3.19
C HIS A 628 -7.98 -10.88 2.16
N ILE A 629 -7.36 -11.03 0.99
CA ILE A 629 -7.64 -10.18 -0.17
C ILE A 629 -8.17 -11.09 -1.28
N PHE A 630 -9.41 -10.85 -1.67
CA PHE A 630 -10.03 -11.47 -2.83
C PHE A 630 -10.04 -10.48 -3.99
N ARG A 631 -9.52 -10.90 -5.15
CA ARG A 631 -9.58 -10.14 -6.39
C ARG A 631 -10.09 -11.05 -7.50
N SER A 632 -11.10 -10.56 -8.22
CA SER A 632 -11.63 -11.23 -9.41
C SER A 632 -11.69 -10.23 -10.55
N LYS A 633 -11.30 -10.65 -11.74
CA LYS A 633 -11.41 -9.88 -12.98
C LYS A 633 -12.01 -10.78 -14.05
N ILE A 634 -13.02 -10.28 -14.73
CA ILE A 634 -13.58 -10.87 -15.94
C ILE A 634 -13.26 -9.91 -17.07
N GLU A 635 -12.68 -10.40 -18.14
CA GLU A 635 -12.30 -9.62 -19.30
C GLU A 635 -12.82 -10.29 -20.58
N SER A 636 -13.38 -9.49 -21.47
CA SER A 636 -13.83 -9.89 -22.79
C SER A 636 -13.11 -9.06 -23.83
N ALA A 637 -12.33 -9.71 -24.69
CA ALA A 637 -11.61 -9.07 -25.78
C ALA A 637 -12.28 -9.37 -27.11
N GLY A 638 -12.40 -8.34 -27.99
CA GLY A 638 -12.97 -8.44 -29.33
C GLY A 638 -14.51 -8.43 -29.42
N ASN A 639 -15.22 -9.00 -28.46
CA ASN A 639 -16.67 -9.18 -28.52
C ASN A 639 -17.45 -7.85 -28.50
N THR A 640 -16.99 -6.87 -27.76
CA THR A 640 -17.63 -5.53 -27.70
C THR A 640 -17.50 -4.78 -29.02
N LEU A 641 -16.36 -4.90 -29.72
CA LEU A 641 -16.18 -4.31 -31.05
C LEU A 641 -17.07 -4.98 -32.09
N SER A 642 -17.19 -6.30 -32.05
CA SER A 642 -18.12 -7.09 -32.89
C SER A 642 -19.59 -6.71 -32.67
N LEU A 643 -20.01 -6.52 -31.39
CA LEU A 643 -21.36 -6.06 -31.06
C LEU A 643 -21.64 -4.66 -31.61
N LEU A 644 -20.71 -3.72 -31.45
CA LEU A 644 -20.83 -2.36 -31.98
C LEU A 644 -20.90 -2.35 -33.52
N ALA A 645 -20.06 -3.14 -34.17
CA ALA A 645 -20.08 -3.29 -35.64
C ALA A 645 -21.42 -3.89 -36.16
N ASN A 646 -21.95 -4.87 -35.45
CA ASN A 646 -23.25 -5.45 -35.77
C ASN A 646 -24.43 -4.50 -35.52
N LEU A 647 -24.36 -3.67 -34.48
CA LEU A 647 -25.34 -2.61 -34.22
C LEU A 647 -25.30 -1.53 -35.31
N SER A 648 -24.10 -1.10 -35.74
CA SER A 648 -23.94 -0.10 -36.81
C SER A 648 -24.47 -0.61 -38.15
N LYS A 649 -24.28 -1.90 -38.50
CA LYS A 649 -24.88 -2.52 -39.68
C LYS A 649 -26.41 -2.53 -39.63
N LYS A 650 -27.01 -2.80 -38.47
CA LYS A 650 -28.46 -2.74 -38.31
C LYS A 650 -29.02 -1.32 -38.47
N ILE A 651 -28.34 -0.29 -37.97
CA ILE A 651 -28.75 1.12 -38.13
C ILE A 651 -28.70 1.53 -39.61
N ASN A 652 -27.69 1.09 -40.36
CA ASN A 652 -27.60 1.39 -41.79
C ASN A 652 -28.64 0.61 -42.65
N CYS A 653 -29.17 -0.50 -42.15
CA CYS A 653 -30.20 -1.29 -42.87
C CYS A 653 -31.63 -0.79 -42.55
N THR A 654 -31.84 0.04 -41.54
CA THR A 654 -33.16 0.60 -41.17
C THR A 654 -33.34 2.05 -41.66
N GLY A 655 -32.36 2.61 -42.35
CA GLY A 655 -32.37 3.98 -42.89
C GLY A 655 -32.30 4.03 -44.47
N ALA A 656 -32.63 2.95 -45.16
CA ALA A 656 -32.75 2.90 -46.60
C ALA A 656 -34.21 2.65 -47.02
#